data_66f28a779d122323ae1a87e4207089e6
#
_entry.id   66f28a779d122323ae1a87e4207089e6
#
_cell.length_a   1.000
_cell.length_b   1.000
_cell.length_c   1.000
_cell.angle_alpha   90.00
_cell.angle_beta   90.00
_cell.angle_gamma   90.00
#
_symmetry.space_group_name_H-M   'P 1'
#
loop_
_entity.id
_entity.type
_entity.pdbx_description
1 polymer ?
#
loop_
_entity_poly.entity_id
_entity_poly.type
_entity_poly.pdbx_seq_one_letter_code
_entity_poly.pdbx_strand_id
1 'polypeptide(L)'
;MMSVKKLSKIFGLIIASTSFSAPWNGGIEVGTSVAQSYGARNLFTNPAAISFEKELNGSGLLSSFTYGSTFNQQNEFSLSGTFNFLGFGYERLTKGSDYYSRYQLGISSSISQDLFWGAKISTTSSDNSVLSNHFSLDAGFQYRPLSYLSLGLIVNEINQSTINGIKSPSVYTLGAAIRPKDWATLSFDIETNSDNFGKAFTYQTTLAIEPIQGLTLSSGYQSDQRFQVGMQLDLGRASLFSVIHTQPKETVKGNSPHYTIGFQTSAKPFKSVIRRASELSITLDDSLTEEGREGNFLSKPKPSLLEVLESIKSANESSTVEKITVNLQSFPLGLAAAEELTEALLKARENGKKVEVFLPSAKMKEFVIASAANTIYLEPSGEILLLGPRVGHYFAKGTLDKIGVEGEFIAKGDYKSAPETFTRKESSPKSREASQHELKEMETVLLSLLQRTRKVTPNQWQTWLKHALFSSEDAIQQKLIDKIDSYSNVKNQETSGPSTVPGVQWASKRMNLPDRVAVINAEGSILDKRNRFLSISGQTQVTPESLAPLFQRAVKDPRTKAIVLRVSSPGGEVLASEQIANLVSQAKNKKPVIVSMGDVAASGGYFISAPASTIYADRLTLTGSIGVFLGKFNLGGLYRKLDLRKEVDGFGPYPGLDSEHKAWTQEERAIMQRRLNQYYESFIQYVAQQ
;
A
#
# COMPACT_ATOMS: atom_id res chain seq x y z
N MET A 1 -2.93 15.49 -39.19
CA MET A 1 -1.77 16.38 -39.37
C MET A 1 -2.26 17.76 -39.75
N MET A 2 -2.53 18.63 -38.77
CA MET A 2 -2.83 20.04 -39.05
C MET A 2 -1.54 20.79 -39.27
N SER A 3 -1.44 21.49 -40.42
CA SER A 3 -0.23 22.22 -40.84
C SER A 3 0.11 23.32 -39.86
N VAL A 4 1.41 23.43 -39.53
CA VAL A 4 2.03 24.45 -38.66
C VAL A 4 1.65 25.90 -39.04
N LYS A 5 1.25 26.16 -40.30
CA LYS A 5 0.80 27.50 -40.79
C LYS A 5 -0.59 27.93 -40.28
N LYS A 6 -1.42 27.03 -39.72
CA LYS A 6 -2.71 27.40 -39.10
C LYS A 6 -2.56 27.78 -37.62
N LEU A 7 -1.55 27.28 -36.92
CA LEU A 7 -1.24 27.69 -35.54
C LEU A 7 -0.68 29.11 -35.44
N SER A 8 0.08 29.58 -36.44
CA SER A 8 0.69 30.94 -36.44
C SER A 8 -0.35 32.05 -36.60
N LYS A 9 -1.55 31.78 -37.17
CA LYS A 9 -2.61 32.80 -37.32
C LYS A 9 -3.51 32.96 -36.09
N ILE A 10 -3.50 31.99 -35.16
CA ILE A 10 -4.21 32.09 -33.87
C ILE A 10 -3.36 32.86 -32.84
N PHE A 11 -2.05 32.89 -33.00
CA PHE A 11 -1.12 33.62 -32.14
C PHE A 11 -0.91 35.10 -32.52
N GLY A 12 -1.50 35.57 -33.60
CA GLY A 12 -1.25 36.90 -34.15
C GLY A 12 -2.19 38.00 -33.71
N LEU A 13 -3.12 37.78 -32.82
CA LEU A 13 -4.12 38.81 -32.47
C LEU A 13 -4.26 38.96 -30.95
N ILE A 14 -3.26 39.47 -30.28
CA ILE A 14 -3.39 40.26 -29.03
C ILE A 14 -2.03 40.99 -28.86
N ILE A 15 -1.93 42.19 -29.35
CA ILE A 15 -0.83 43.12 -29.07
C ILE A 15 -1.41 44.32 -28.32
N ALA A 16 -0.70 44.70 -27.28
CA ALA A 16 -0.77 45.88 -26.45
C ALA A 16 -1.77 45.88 -25.29
N SER A 17 -1.28 45.49 -24.15
CA SER A 17 -1.70 46.07 -22.87
C SER A 17 -0.48 46.20 -21.96
N THR A 18 -0.27 47.41 -21.47
CA THR A 18 0.73 47.80 -20.49
C THR A 18 0.66 46.93 -19.25
N SER A 19 1.76 46.30 -18.91
CA SER A 19 1.94 45.41 -17.75
C SER A 19 1.72 46.19 -16.44
N PHE A 20 0.64 45.90 -15.76
CA PHE A 20 0.51 46.19 -14.33
C PHE A 20 0.71 44.86 -13.58
N SER A 21 1.95 44.50 -13.29
CA SER A 21 2.22 43.50 -12.27
C SER A 21 1.83 44.09 -10.91
N ALA A 22 1.04 43.35 -10.13
CA ALA A 22 0.87 43.70 -8.72
C ALA A 22 2.26 43.85 -8.08
N PRO A 23 2.51 44.86 -7.24
CA PRO A 23 3.86 45.14 -6.75
C PRO A 23 4.48 44.06 -5.88
N TRP A 24 3.78 42.95 -5.65
CA TRP A 24 4.12 41.91 -4.67
C TRP A 24 4.21 40.49 -5.22
N ASN A 25 3.96 40.24 -6.50
CA ASN A 25 4.09 38.89 -7.09
C ASN A 25 5.54 38.55 -7.51
N GLY A 26 6.54 39.17 -6.91
CA GLY A 26 7.95 38.87 -7.12
C GLY A 26 8.46 37.80 -6.15
N GLY A 27 7.93 36.60 -6.18
CA GLY A 27 8.56 35.45 -5.53
C GLY A 27 9.59 34.81 -6.48
N ILE A 28 10.55 34.05 -5.93
CA ILE A 28 11.54 33.26 -6.70
C ILE A 28 10.84 32.07 -7.40
N GLU A 29 9.59 32.26 -7.79
CA GLU A 29 8.79 31.22 -8.42
C GLU A 29 9.03 31.20 -9.91
N VAL A 30 9.53 30.07 -10.33
CA VAL A 30 9.92 29.88 -11.69
C VAL A 30 9.14 28.73 -12.29
N GLY A 31 8.26 29.11 -13.25
CA GLY A 31 7.79 28.18 -14.25
C GLY A 31 6.81 27.10 -13.83
N THR A 32 6.08 27.29 -12.74
CA THR A 32 5.02 26.35 -12.34
C THR A 32 3.66 27.00 -12.47
N SER A 33 2.73 26.36 -13.18
CA SER A 33 1.33 26.76 -13.28
C SER A 33 0.61 26.56 -11.93
N VAL A 34 -0.38 27.44 -11.64
CA VAL A 34 -1.28 27.25 -10.48
C VAL A 34 -2.10 25.97 -10.58
N ALA A 35 -2.19 25.38 -11.77
CA ALA A 35 -2.80 24.07 -12.02
C ALA A 35 -1.80 22.92 -11.84
N GLN A 36 -0.48 23.16 -11.87
CA GLN A 36 0.57 22.15 -11.85
C GLN A 36 1.63 22.53 -10.83
N SER A 37 1.50 22.08 -9.62
CA SER A 37 2.51 22.25 -8.59
C SER A 37 2.83 20.95 -7.89
N TYR A 38 4.10 20.74 -7.52
CA TYR A 38 4.62 19.56 -6.83
C TYR A 38 5.59 19.95 -5.73
N GLY A 39 5.59 19.17 -4.63
CA GLY A 39 6.53 19.32 -3.53
C GLY A 39 6.20 20.48 -2.60
N ALA A 40 7.16 20.86 -1.75
CA ALA A 40 6.97 21.88 -0.72
C ALA A 40 6.74 23.30 -1.28
N ARG A 41 7.13 23.56 -2.53
CA ARG A 41 6.88 24.84 -3.24
C ARG A 41 5.40 25.13 -3.53
N ASN A 42 4.53 24.14 -3.37
CA ASN A 42 3.08 24.31 -3.53
C ASN A 42 2.52 25.43 -2.68
N LEU A 43 3.11 25.69 -1.51
CA LEU A 43 2.72 26.79 -0.65
C LEU A 43 2.81 28.14 -1.34
N PHE A 44 3.83 28.34 -2.19
CA PHE A 44 4.05 29.61 -2.89
C PHE A 44 3.13 29.76 -4.10
N THR A 45 2.90 28.68 -4.87
CA THR A 45 2.14 28.70 -6.12
C THR A 45 0.63 28.55 -5.88
N ASN A 46 0.20 27.46 -5.30
CA ASN A 46 -1.20 27.18 -5.00
C ASN A 46 -1.29 26.26 -3.77
N PRO A 47 -1.71 26.76 -2.61
CA PRO A 47 -1.74 25.99 -1.37
C PRO A 47 -2.67 24.76 -1.43
N ALA A 48 -3.65 24.72 -2.34
CA ALA A 48 -4.52 23.54 -2.55
C ALA A 48 -3.71 22.29 -2.95
N ALA A 49 -2.56 22.45 -3.58
CA ALA A 49 -1.72 21.33 -4.02
C ALA A 49 -1.02 20.58 -2.86
N ILE A 50 -0.96 21.14 -1.65
CA ILE A 50 -0.35 20.49 -0.49
C ILE A 50 -1.10 19.18 -0.15
N SER A 51 -2.43 19.23 -0.07
CA SER A 51 -3.22 18.02 0.21
C SER A 51 -3.27 17.05 -0.96
N PHE A 52 -3.24 17.54 -2.19
CA PHE A 52 -3.10 16.68 -3.36
C PHE A 52 -1.79 15.88 -3.35
N GLU A 53 -0.68 16.54 -3.06
CA GLU A 53 0.65 15.90 -2.96
C GLU A 53 0.67 14.81 -1.88
N LYS A 54 0.11 15.11 -0.71
CA LYS A 54 -0.07 14.13 0.37
C LYS A 54 -0.89 12.91 -0.08
N GLU A 55 -2.02 13.13 -0.73
CA GLU A 55 -2.90 12.04 -1.19
C GLU A 55 -2.27 11.20 -2.32
N LEU A 56 -1.49 11.82 -3.19
CA LEU A 56 -0.82 11.15 -4.31
C LEU A 56 0.44 10.41 -3.87
N ASN A 57 1.32 11.09 -3.15
CA ASN A 57 2.67 10.65 -2.86
C ASN A 57 2.90 10.27 -1.39
N GLY A 58 1.89 10.40 -0.54
CA GLY A 58 1.94 10.04 0.87
C GLY A 58 2.32 11.19 1.80
N SER A 59 2.15 10.96 3.09
CA SER A 59 2.50 11.92 4.15
C SER A 59 3.99 11.86 4.47
N GLY A 60 4.58 13.04 4.70
CA GLY A 60 5.97 13.20 5.08
C GLY A 60 6.35 14.67 5.17
N LEU A 61 7.46 14.97 5.80
CA LEU A 61 8.03 16.31 5.76
C LEU A 61 8.70 16.51 4.40
N LEU A 62 8.11 17.38 3.58
CA LEU A 62 8.70 17.82 2.32
C LEU A 62 9.38 19.15 2.55
N SER A 63 10.54 19.36 1.97
CA SER A 63 11.27 20.62 2.06
C SER A 63 11.74 21.07 0.68
N SER A 64 11.81 22.39 0.48
CA SER A 64 12.42 22.97 -0.69
C SER A 64 13.27 24.18 -0.28
N PHE A 65 14.41 24.30 -0.89
CA PHE A 65 15.28 25.47 -0.80
C PHE A 65 15.53 25.98 -2.21
N THR A 66 15.42 27.29 -2.39
CA THR A 66 15.66 27.95 -3.68
C THR A 66 16.55 29.16 -3.45
N TYR A 67 17.53 29.31 -4.29
CA TYR A 67 18.41 30.47 -4.32
C TYR A 67 18.35 31.10 -5.73
N GLY A 68 18.10 32.40 -5.78
CA GLY A 68 18.07 33.17 -7.00
C GLY A 68 19.07 34.33 -6.96
N SER A 69 19.65 34.64 -8.08
CA SER A 69 20.55 35.80 -8.23
C SER A 69 20.44 36.41 -9.61
N THR A 70 20.54 37.71 -9.67
CA THR A 70 20.84 38.43 -10.90
C THR A 70 22.33 38.68 -11.04
N PHE A 71 22.85 38.92 -12.24
CA PHE A 71 24.26 39.32 -12.44
C PHE A 71 24.64 40.60 -11.71
N ASN A 72 23.65 41.39 -11.26
CA ASN A 72 23.85 42.61 -10.47
C ASN A 72 23.84 42.38 -8.96
N GLN A 73 24.08 41.15 -8.49
CA GLN A 73 24.28 40.77 -7.09
C GLN A 73 23.05 40.90 -6.15
N GLN A 74 21.82 40.94 -6.67
CA GLN A 74 20.64 40.85 -5.83
C GLN A 74 20.36 39.37 -5.54
N ASN A 75 20.64 38.96 -4.29
CA ASN A 75 20.46 37.57 -3.86
C ASN A 75 19.12 37.40 -3.17
N GLU A 76 18.33 36.48 -3.67
CA GLU A 76 17.05 36.10 -3.11
C GLU A 76 17.08 34.61 -2.73
N PHE A 77 16.38 34.22 -1.68
CA PHE A 77 16.22 32.80 -1.35
C PHE A 77 14.86 32.53 -0.75
N SER A 78 14.40 31.30 -0.93
CA SER A 78 13.20 30.78 -0.29
C SER A 78 13.44 29.44 0.37
N LEU A 79 12.72 29.21 1.45
CA LEU A 79 12.66 27.96 2.17
C LEU A 79 11.19 27.61 2.38
N SER A 80 10.78 26.41 2.03
CA SER A 80 9.44 25.93 2.34
C SER A 80 9.46 24.53 2.88
N GLY A 81 8.48 24.24 3.71
CA GLY A 81 8.20 22.91 4.24
C GLY A 81 6.72 22.63 4.23
N THR A 82 6.33 21.40 3.93
CA THR A 82 4.95 20.93 4.05
C THR A 82 4.90 19.62 4.81
N PHE A 83 3.92 19.50 5.69
CA PHE A 83 3.67 18.28 6.44
C PHE A 83 2.16 18.03 6.54
N ASN A 84 1.70 16.93 5.97
CA ASN A 84 0.28 16.60 5.88
C ASN A 84 -0.54 17.68 5.16
N PHE A 85 -1.33 18.45 5.91
CA PHE A 85 -2.19 19.52 5.43
C PHE A 85 -1.63 20.92 5.72
N LEU A 86 -0.46 20.99 6.39
CA LEU A 86 0.18 22.23 6.80
C LEU A 86 1.33 22.58 5.87
N GLY A 87 1.52 23.87 5.64
CA GLY A 87 2.68 24.41 4.94
C GLY A 87 3.24 25.61 5.67
N PHE A 88 4.56 25.75 5.69
CA PHE A 88 5.27 26.94 6.18
C PHE A 88 6.30 27.37 5.15
N GLY A 89 6.48 28.68 5.02
CA GLY A 89 7.40 29.26 4.03
C GLY A 89 8.09 30.49 4.57
N TYR A 90 9.31 30.68 4.12
CA TYR A 90 10.10 31.88 4.32
C TYR A 90 10.73 32.27 2.99
N GLU A 91 10.64 33.53 2.64
CA GLU A 91 11.30 34.09 1.47
C GLU A 91 12.01 35.36 1.86
N ARG A 92 13.24 35.55 1.35
CA ARG A 92 13.94 36.82 1.34
C ARG A 92 13.98 37.32 -0.09
N LEU A 93 13.37 38.45 -0.33
CA LEU A 93 13.12 39.01 -1.64
C LEU A 93 13.72 40.42 -1.72
N THR A 94 13.96 40.91 -2.93
CA THR A 94 14.49 42.24 -3.18
C THR A 94 13.47 43.08 -3.93
N LYS A 95 13.42 44.40 -3.59
CA LYS A 95 12.66 45.39 -4.34
C LYS A 95 13.48 46.66 -4.45
N GLY A 96 14.04 46.91 -5.64
CA GLY A 96 15.03 47.98 -5.83
C GLY A 96 16.31 47.68 -5.04
N SER A 97 16.67 48.55 -4.10
CA SER A 97 17.82 48.41 -3.21
C SER A 97 17.45 47.69 -1.87
N ASP A 98 16.15 47.50 -1.60
CA ASP A 98 15.67 47.06 -0.29
C ASP A 98 15.41 45.56 -0.25
N TYR A 99 15.69 44.98 0.91
CA TYR A 99 15.35 43.57 1.23
C TYR A 99 14.11 43.53 2.12
N TYR A 100 13.27 42.54 1.88
CA TYR A 100 12.19 42.20 2.80
C TYR A 100 12.06 40.68 2.96
N SER A 101 11.66 40.30 4.14
CA SER A 101 11.39 38.90 4.50
C SER A 101 9.89 38.65 4.50
N ARG A 102 9.43 37.57 3.89
CA ARG A 102 8.04 37.13 3.87
C ARG A 102 7.92 35.81 4.56
N TYR A 103 7.06 35.72 5.57
CA TYR A 103 6.72 34.52 6.31
C TYR A 103 5.34 34.05 5.89
N GLN A 104 5.18 32.75 5.65
CA GLN A 104 3.93 32.19 5.16
C GLN A 104 3.53 30.97 5.97
N LEU A 105 2.24 30.83 6.25
CA LEU A 105 1.62 29.65 6.86
C LEU A 105 0.39 29.28 6.05
N GLY A 106 0.30 28.02 5.63
CA GLY A 106 -0.79 27.52 4.80
C GLY A 106 -1.43 26.26 5.35
N ILE A 107 -2.70 26.10 4.99
CA ILE A 107 -3.48 24.90 5.25
C ILE A 107 -4.15 24.42 3.98
N SER A 108 -4.40 23.12 3.85
CA SER A 108 -5.04 22.53 2.67
C SER A 108 -5.84 21.30 3.05
N SER A 109 -6.92 21.04 2.28
CA SER A 109 -7.73 19.83 2.43
C SER A 109 -8.37 19.43 1.10
N SER A 110 -8.81 18.17 0.99
CA SER A 110 -9.65 17.69 -0.11
C SER A 110 -11.14 17.94 0.20
N ILE A 111 -11.88 18.49 -0.77
CA ILE A 111 -13.35 18.59 -0.74
C ILE A 111 -13.95 17.30 -1.32
N SER A 112 -13.36 16.81 -2.40
CA SER A 112 -13.70 15.54 -3.03
C SER A 112 -12.42 14.85 -3.52
N GLN A 113 -12.58 13.71 -4.18
CA GLN A 113 -11.43 12.98 -4.79
C GLN A 113 -10.65 13.81 -5.83
N ASP A 114 -11.32 14.77 -6.48
CA ASP A 114 -10.76 15.54 -7.59
C ASP A 114 -10.65 17.03 -7.29
N LEU A 115 -11.23 17.51 -6.17
CA LEU A 115 -11.28 18.92 -5.80
C LEU A 115 -10.57 19.17 -4.48
N PHE A 116 -9.57 20.04 -4.53
CA PHE A 116 -8.73 20.43 -3.41
C PHE A 116 -8.83 21.93 -3.19
N TRP A 117 -8.73 22.35 -1.95
CA TRP A 117 -8.66 23.74 -1.56
C TRP A 117 -7.50 24.00 -0.61
N GLY A 118 -7.04 25.21 -0.55
CA GLY A 118 -6.04 25.63 0.44
C GLY A 118 -6.12 27.12 0.67
N ALA A 119 -5.68 27.53 1.84
CA ALA A 119 -5.54 28.92 2.22
C ALA A 119 -4.15 29.15 2.81
N LYS A 120 -3.61 30.34 2.61
CA LYS A 120 -2.36 30.76 3.25
C LYS A 120 -2.47 32.18 3.77
N ILE A 121 -1.78 32.43 4.85
CA ILE A 121 -1.55 33.77 5.39
C ILE A 121 -0.07 34.09 5.22
N SER A 122 0.24 35.34 4.91
CA SER A 122 1.61 35.80 4.87
C SER A 122 1.78 37.14 5.53
N THR A 123 2.97 37.37 6.08
CA THR A 123 3.35 38.67 6.63
C THR A 123 4.77 39.02 6.17
N THR A 124 5.01 40.30 6.00
CA THR A 124 6.33 40.79 5.60
C THR A 124 7.01 41.57 6.71
N SER A 125 8.34 41.49 6.76
CA SER A 125 9.20 42.24 7.64
C SER A 125 10.31 42.85 6.80
N SER A 126 10.59 44.17 7.00
CA SER A 126 11.64 44.90 6.30
C SER A 126 12.13 46.03 7.16
N ASP A 127 13.36 46.48 6.95
CA ASP A 127 13.91 47.71 7.55
C ASP A 127 13.23 48.94 6.95
N ASN A 128 12.66 48.82 5.76
CA ASN A 128 11.84 49.85 5.14
C ASN A 128 10.43 49.82 5.68
N SER A 129 9.99 50.91 6.34
CA SER A 129 8.66 51.04 6.95
C SER A 129 7.49 50.80 6.00
N VAL A 130 7.70 51.03 4.71
CA VAL A 130 6.67 50.83 3.66
C VAL A 130 6.37 49.36 3.43
N LEU A 131 7.37 48.49 3.54
CA LEU A 131 7.28 47.06 3.25
C LEU A 131 7.08 46.20 4.51
N SER A 132 7.17 46.83 5.68
CA SER A 132 7.05 46.12 6.96
C SER A 132 5.60 45.93 7.36
N ASN A 133 5.29 44.78 7.98
CA ASN A 133 3.96 44.42 8.53
C ASN A 133 2.82 44.31 7.51
N HIS A 134 3.11 44.07 6.24
CA HIS A 134 2.07 43.74 5.27
C HIS A 134 1.52 42.35 5.56
N PHE A 135 0.19 42.22 5.67
CA PHE A 135 -0.52 40.99 5.92
C PHE A 135 -1.39 40.62 4.73
N SER A 136 -1.22 39.42 4.18
CA SER A 136 -1.99 38.89 3.06
C SER A 136 -2.73 37.61 3.46
N LEU A 137 -3.94 37.49 2.95
CA LEU A 137 -4.74 36.27 2.96
C LEU A 137 -4.97 35.81 1.53
N ASP A 138 -4.59 34.58 1.23
CA ASP A 138 -4.71 34.00 -0.11
C ASP A 138 -5.50 32.67 -0.03
N ALA A 139 -6.25 32.36 -1.09
CA ALA A 139 -6.96 31.07 -1.20
C ALA A 139 -6.78 30.48 -2.59
N GLY A 140 -6.65 29.16 -2.64
CA GLY A 140 -6.47 28.42 -3.85
C GLY A 140 -7.38 27.20 -3.96
N PHE A 141 -7.70 26.84 -5.19
CA PHE A 141 -8.44 25.64 -5.55
C PHE A 141 -7.71 24.91 -6.67
N GLN A 142 -7.79 23.59 -6.65
CA GLN A 142 -7.36 22.73 -7.77
C GLN A 142 -8.42 21.68 -8.04
N TYR A 143 -8.81 21.54 -9.31
CA TYR A 143 -9.72 20.54 -9.82
C TYR A 143 -8.98 19.61 -10.78
N ARG A 144 -8.90 18.33 -10.46
CA ARG A 144 -8.06 17.32 -11.12
C ARG A 144 -8.88 16.11 -11.56
N PRO A 145 -9.82 16.28 -12.52
CA PRO A 145 -10.79 15.24 -12.90
C PRO A 145 -10.17 14.06 -13.65
N LEU A 146 -9.06 14.27 -14.36
CA LEU A 146 -8.47 13.28 -15.26
C LEU A 146 -6.97 13.17 -15.03
N SER A 147 -6.41 12.00 -15.35
CA SER A 147 -4.96 11.75 -15.17
C SER A 147 -4.07 12.69 -15.98
N TYR A 148 -4.64 13.33 -16.99
CA TYR A 148 -3.95 14.23 -17.92
C TYR A 148 -4.45 15.68 -17.88
N LEU A 149 -5.40 16.04 -17.03
CA LEU A 149 -5.97 17.39 -16.93
C LEU A 149 -6.02 17.87 -15.47
N SER A 150 -5.53 19.08 -15.25
CA SER A 150 -5.64 19.79 -13.98
C SER A 150 -6.03 21.25 -14.26
N LEU A 151 -6.95 21.77 -13.45
CA LEU A 151 -7.35 23.18 -13.43
C LEU A 151 -6.97 23.76 -12.07
N GLY A 152 -6.52 25.00 -12.04
CA GLY A 152 -6.14 25.71 -10.82
C GLY A 152 -6.70 27.13 -10.79
N LEU A 153 -7.11 27.54 -9.60
CA LEU A 153 -7.49 28.93 -9.30
C LEU A 153 -6.78 29.34 -8.03
N ILE A 154 -6.19 30.53 -8.03
CA ILE A 154 -5.71 31.17 -6.81
C ILE A 154 -6.19 32.63 -6.80
N VAL A 155 -6.54 33.09 -5.61
CA VAL A 155 -6.82 34.49 -5.32
C VAL A 155 -5.83 34.93 -4.24
N ASN A 156 -4.92 35.80 -4.59
CA ASN A 156 -3.98 36.41 -3.67
C ASN A 156 -4.53 37.75 -3.18
N GLU A 157 -4.13 38.18 -1.99
CA GLU A 157 -4.54 39.47 -1.39
C GLU A 157 -6.06 39.63 -1.27
N ILE A 158 -6.78 38.58 -0.82
CA ILE A 158 -8.25 38.61 -0.63
C ILE A 158 -8.67 39.73 0.32
N ASN A 159 -7.86 40.01 1.33
CA ASN A 159 -8.09 41.04 2.34
C ASN A 159 -7.78 42.47 1.85
N GLN A 160 -7.23 42.62 0.65
CA GLN A 160 -6.86 43.93 0.06
C GLN A 160 -6.14 44.82 1.08
N SER A 161 -5.08 44.31 1.66
CA SER A 161 -4.33 45.01 2.70
C SER A 161 -3.83 46.37 2.22
N THR A 162 -3.72 47.33 3.12
CA THR A 162 -3.34 48.70 2.80
C THR A 162 -1.85 48.91 3.10
N ILE A 163 -1.11 49.40 2.13
CA ILE A 163 0.30 49.79 2.23
C ILE A 163 0.39 51.28 1.98
N ASN A 164 0.80 52.06 2.97
CA ASN A 164 0.87 53.54 2.90
C ASN A 164 -0.40 54.20 2.39
N GLY A 165 -1.55 53.74 2.81
CA GLY A 165 -2.85 54.27 2.41
C GLY A 165 -3.34 53.82 1.03
N ILE A 166 -2.57 53.01 0.30
CA ILE A 166 -2.94 52.45 -1.00
C ILE A 166 -3.37 50.99 -0.77
N LYS A 167 -4.58 50.62 -1.18
CA LYS A 167 -5.05 49.25 -1.16
C LYS A 167 -4.30 48.40 -2.16
N SER A 168 -3.81 47.22 -1.71
CA SER A 168 -3.28 46.21 -2.61
C SER A 168 -4.43 45.53 -3.34
N PRO A 169 -4.46 45.50 -4.68
CA PRO A 169 -5.56 44.81 -5.38
C PRO A 169 -5.48 43.31 -5.21
N SER A 170 -6.63 42.65 -5.12
CA SER A 170 -6.70 41.20 -5.18
C SER A 170 -6.26 40.72 -6.57
N VAL A 171 -5.47 39.63 -6.61
CA VAL A 171 -4.95 39.06 -7.86
C VAL A 171 -5.58 37.69 -8.07
N TYR A 172 -6.17 37.49 -9.22
CA TYR A 172 -6.86 36.27 -9.64
C TYR A 172 -6.03 35.59 -10.72
N THR A 173 -5.60 34.34 -10.47
CA THR A 173 -4.91 33.52 -11.47
C THR A 173 -5.69 32.26 -11.72
N LEU A 174 -6.10 32.03 -12.97
CA LEU A 174 -6.73 30.81 -13.46
C LEU A 174 -5.74 30.06 -14.35
N GLY A 175 -5.51 28.79 -14.04
CA GLY A 175 -4.58 27.95 -14.79
C GLY A 175 -5.20 26.65 -15.26
N ALA A 176 -4.66 26.14 -16.38
CA ALA A 176 -4.94 24.82 -16.90
C ALA A 176 -3.65 24.11 -17.26
N ALA A 177 -3.52 22.85 -16.92
CA ALA A 177 -2.38 22.01 -17.31
C ALA A 177 -2.87 20.71 -17.92
N ILE A 178 -2.26 20.31 -19.04
CA ILE A 178 -2.53 19.06 -19.73
C ILE A 178 -1.24 18.23 -19.84
N ARG A 179 -1.38 16.93 -19.60
CA ARG A 179 -0.29 15.94 -19.74
C ARG A 179 -0.73 14.82 -20.69
N PRO A 180 -0.65 15.06 -22.02
CA PRO A 180 -1.12 14.10 -23.03
C PRO A 180 -0.29 12.81 -23.05
N LYS A 181 0.94 12.86 -22.56
CA LYS A 181 1.86 11.74 -22.33
C LYS A 181 2.60 11.94 -21.02
N ASP A 182 3.04 10.86 -20.38
CA ASP A 182 3.73 10.91 -19.09
C ASP A 182 5.02 11.73 -19.09
N TRP A 183 5.61 11.92 -20.27
CA TRP A 183 6.86 12.67 -20.48
C TRP A 183 6.65 14.13 -20.91
N ALA A 184 5.41 14.60 -21.16
CA ALA A 184 5.17 15.97 -21.63
C ALA A 184 4.00 16.63 -20.92
N THR A 185 4.18 17.86 -20.45
CA THR A 185 3.15 18.68 -19.82
C THR A 185 3.16 20.07 -20.45
N LEU A 186 1.98 20.55 -20.81
CA LEU A 186 1.74 21.92 -21.25
C LEU A 186 0.81 22.58 -20.23
N SER A 187 1.17 23.79 -19.78
CA SER A 187 0.32 24.59 -18.90
C SER A 187 0.12 25.99 -19.44
N PHE A 188 -1.01 26.58 -19.07
CA PHE A 188 -1.41 27.92 -19.43
C PHE A 188 -2.11 28.58 -18.25
N ASP A 189 -1.63 29.76 -17.84
CA ASP A 189 -2.22 30.56 -16.76
C ASP A 189 -2.60 31.93 -17.28
N ILE A 190 -3.75 32.44 -16.80
CA ILE A 190 -4.20 33.82 -17.04
C ILE A 190 -4.32 34.50 -15.69
N GLU A 191 -3.77 35.70 -15.59
CA GLU A 191 -3.82 36.51 -14.37
C GLU A 191 -4.45 37.88 -14.65
N THR A 192 -5.24 38.36 -13.70
CA THR A 192 -5.80 39.71 -13.65
C THR A 192 -5.92 40.19 -12.21
N ASN A 193 -6.12 41.45 -11.97
CA ASN A 193 -6.35 42.01 -10.64
C ASN A 193 -7.72 42.69 -10.52
N SER A 194 -8.12 43.00 -9.29
CA SER A 194 -9.44 43.61 -9.00
C SER A 194 -9.68 44.94 -9.69
N ASP A 195 -8.61 45.72 -9.92
CA ASP A 195 -8.69 47.07 -10.52
C ASP A 195 -8.84 47.01 -12.04
N ASN A 196 -8.31 45.95 -12.65
CA ASN A 196 -8.29 45.73 -14.09
C ASN A 196 -9.14 44.54 -14.54
N PHE A 197 -10.02 44.02 -13.67
CA PHE A 197 -10.84 42.87 -13.98
C PHE A 197 -11.66 43.08 -15.26
N GLY A 198 -11.47 42.17 -16.24
CA GLY A 198 -12.10 42.26 -17.53
C GLY A 198 -11.48 43.28 -18.52
N LYS A 199 -10.44 44.03 -18.14
CA LYS A 199 -9.80 45.05 -18.98
C LYS A 199 -8.37 44.67 -19.40
N ALA A 200 -7.59 44.07 -18.49
CA ALA A 200 -6.23 43.69 -18.76
C ALA A 200 -5.93 42.31 -18.15
N PHE A 201 -5.24 41.48 -18.92
CA PHE A 201 -4.82 40.17 -18.53
C PHE A 201 -3.34 39.97 -18.86
N THR A 202 -2.62 39.32 -17.96
CA THR A 202 -1.33 38.72 -18.24
C THR A 202 -1.50 37.21 -18.39
N TYR A 203 -0.69 36.59 -19.23
CA TYR A 203 -0.74 35.15 -19.41
C TYR A 203 0.67 34.56 -19.40
N GLN A 204 0.73 33.32 -18.97
CA GLN A 204 1.94 32.50 -18.98
C GLN A 204 1.65 31.15 -19.62
N THR A 205 2.57 30.67 -20.45
CA THR A 205 2.53 29.29 -20.94
C THR A 205 3.84 28.61 -20.64
N THR A 206 3.77 27.31 -20.25
CA THR A 206 4.96 26.54 -19.94
C THR A 206 4.84 25.15 -20.57
N LEU A 207 5.90 24.73 -21.25
CA LEU A 207 6.09 23.36 -21.74
C LEU A 207 7.19 22.70 -20.92
N ALA A 208 6.88 21.53 -20.32
CA ALA A 208 7.85 20.68 -19.64
C ALA A 208 7.89 19.32 -20.33
N ILE A 209 9.08 18.83 -20.63
CA ILE A 209 9.31 17.53 -21.25
C ILE A 209 10.32 16.71 -20.43
N GLU A 210 10.13 15.41 -20.35
CA GLU A 210 11.05 14.47 -19.71
C GLU A 210 11.65 13.53 -20.79
N PRO A 211 12.70 13.99 -21.53
CA PRO A 211 13.28 13.25 -22.66
C PRO A 211 13.94 11.94 -22.22
N ILE A 212 14.47 11.92 -21.02
CA ILE A 212 14.96 10.72 -20.34
C ILE A 212 14.46 10.71 -18.91
N GLN A 213 14.25 9.53 -18.36
CA GLN A 213 13.73 9.36 -17.01
C GLN A 213 14.55 10.13 -15.97
N GLY A 214 13.88 11.00 -15.20
CA GLY A 214 14.48 11.80 -14.14
C GLY A 214 15.16 13.08 -14.61
N LEU A 215 15.15 13.41 -15.93
CA LEU A 215 15.55 14.71 -16.47
C LEU A 215 14.33 15.43 -17.05
N THR A 216 13.90 16.49 -16.43
CA THR A 216 12.84 17.36 -16.98
C THR A 216 13.46 18.65 -17.52
N LEU A 217 13.14 18.98 -18.77
CA LEU A 217 13.46 20.26 -19.40
C LEU A 217 12.17 21.08 -19.52
N SER A 218 12.22 22.34 -19.20
CA SER A 218 11.07 23.23 -19.31
C SER A 218 11.40 24.49 -20.06
N SER A 219 10.42 25.04 -20.78
CA SER A 219 10.47 26.36 -21.33
C SER A 219 9.14 27.07 -21.13
N GLY A 220 9.15 28.36 -20.92
CA GLY A 220 7.96 29.16 -20.70
C GLY A 220 8.07 30.55 -21.30
N TYR A 221 6.90 31.14 -21.53
CA TYR A 221 6.75 32.49 -22.02
C TYR A 221 5.64 33.20 -21.25
N GLN A 222 5.90 34.47 -20.88
CA GLN A 222 4.91 35.37 -20.29
C GLN A 222 4.58 36.52 -21.23
N SER A 223 3.36 37.06 -21.13
CA SER A 223 2.88 38.16 -21.97
C SER A 223 3.67 39.44 -21.84
N ASP A 224 4.42 39.64 -20.76
CA ASP A 224 5.34 40.74 -20.54
C ASP A 224 6.73 40.54 -21.19
N GLN A 225 6.81 39.61 -22.14
CA GLN A 225 8.03 39.27 -22.92
C GLN A 225 9.12 38.57 -22.08
N ARG A 226 8.80 38.02 -20.89
CA ARG A 226 9.72 37.18 -20.17
C ARG A 226 9.76 35.77 -20.76
N PHE A 227 10.96 35.30 -20.99
CA PHE A 227 11.27 33.94 -21.41
C PHE A 227 11.94 33.18 -20.27
N GLN A 228 11.59 31.92 -20.10
CA GLN A 228 12.25 31.06 -19.12
C GLN A 228 12.67 29.73 -19.74
N VAL A 229 13.78 29.19 -19.26
CA VAL A 229 14.26 27.83 -19.55
C VAL A 229 14.70 27.20 -18.25
N GLY A 230 14.24 25.95 -18.01
CA GLY A 230 14.53 25.25 -16.79
C GLY A 230 14.97 23.80 -17.02
N MET A 231 15.70 23.29 -16.06
CA MET A 231 16.11 21.90 -15.97
C MET A 231 15.89 21.38 -14.55
N GLN A 232 15.36 20.17 -14.43
CA GLN A 232 15.25 19.47 -13.16
C GLN A 232 15.85 18.07 -13.30
N LEU A 233 16.63 17.68 -12.29
CA LEU A 233 17.25 16.35 -12.15
C LEU A 233 16.67 15.66 -10.92
N ASP A 234 15.95 14.57 -11.13
CA ASP A 234 15.43 13.74 -10.06
C ASP A 234 16.49 12.72 -9.62
N LEU A 235 16.83 12.72 -8.33
CA LEU A 235 17.87 11.90 -7.69
C LEU A 235 17.29 10.96 -6.62
N GLY A 236 16.10 10.44 -6.86
CA GLY A 236 15.34 9.66 -5.88
C GLY A 236 14.46 10.54 -5.01
N ARG A 237 14.70 10.62 -3.70
CA ARG A 237 13.91 11.49 -2.80
C ARG A 237 14.30 12.97 -2.85
N ALA A 238 15.31 13.31 -3.59
CA ALA A 238 15.72 14.68 -3.82
C ALA A 238 15.68 15.02 -5.32
N SER A 239 15.36 16.25 -5.65
CA SER A 239 15.46 16.79 -7.01
C SER A 239 16.23 18.09 -6.96
N LEU A 240 17.16 18.27 -7.90
CA LEU A 240 17.85 19.52 -8.17
C LEU A 240 17.17 20.20 -9.35
N PHE A 241 16.98 21.50 -9.27
CA PHE A 241 16.45 22.27 -10.40
C PHE A 241 17.21 23.57 -10.60
N SER A 242 17.21 24.02 -11.85
CA SER A 242 17.75 25.32 -12.23
C SER A 242 16.84 25.94 -13.29
N VAL A 243 16.60 27.22 -13.18
CA VAL A 243 15.83 27.99 -14.16
C VAL A 243 16.48 29.33 -14.41
N ILE A 244 16.48 29.71 -15.67
CA ILE A 244 16.96 31.01 -16.14
C ILE A 244 15.76 31.72 -16.77
N HIS A 245 15.52 32.97 -16.41
CA HIS A 245 14.51 33.78 -17.06
C HIS A 245 15.06 35.17 -17.41
N THR A 246 14.57 35.68 -18.51
CA THR A 246 14.87 37.03 -18.96
C THR A 246 14.01 38.04 -18.19
N GLN A 247 14.51 39.24 -17.98
CA GLN A 247 13.72 40.36 -17.45
C GLN A 247 13.01 41.14 -18.57
N PRO A 248 11.85 41.77 -18.28
CA PRO A 248 11.19 42.66 -19.26
C PRO A 248 12.12 43.80 -19.69
N LYS A 249 12.03 44.18 -20.96
CA LYS A 249 12.90 45.22 -21.57
C LYS A 249 12.85 46.61 -20.92
N GLU A 250 11.79 46.92 -20.17
CA GLU A 250 11.53 48.27 -19.69
C GLU A 250 12.07 48.55 -18.27
N THR A 251 12.56 47.58 -17.53
CA THR A 251 12.83 47.76 -16.09
C THR A 251 14.30 47.99 -15.72
N VAL A 252 15.27 47.71 -16.57
CA VAL A 252 16.70 47.93 -16.23
C VAL A 252 17.54 48.22 -17.49
N LYS A 253 18.39 49.25 -17.46
CA LYS A 253 19.50 49.41 -18.39
C LYS A 253 20.49 48.24 -18.22
N GLY A 254 20.31 47.20 -19.00
CA GLY A 254 21.12 45.98 -19.01
C GLY A 254 20.21 44.75 -18.78
N ASN A 255 19.89 44.02 -19.83
CA ASN A 255 19.17 42.75 -19.84
C ASN A 255 20.01 41.66 -19.15
N SER A 256 20.09 41.66 -17.82
CA SER A 256 20.76 40.59 -17.07
C SER A 256 19.76 39.50 -16.81
N PRO A 257 19.97 38.27 -17.30
CA PRO A 257 19.12 37.16 -16.98
C PRO A 257 19.16 36.87 -15.46
N HIS A 258 18.02 36.55 -14.92
CA HIS A 258 17.91 36.08 -13.55
C HIS A 258 17.97 34.54 -13.56
N TYR A 259 18.78 33.93 -12.71
CA TYR A 259 18.85 32.50 -12.59
C TYR A 259 18.54 32.06 -11.17
N THR A 260 17.84 30.93 -11.10
CA THR A 260 17.43 30.29 -9.87
C THR A 260 17.93 28.87 -9.88
N ILE A 261 18.50 28.46 -8.76
CA ILE A 261 18.83 27.05 -8.47
C ILE A 261 18.18 26.65 -7.18
N GLY A 262 17.86 25.38 -7.06
CA GLY A 262 17.30 24.89 -5.81
C GLY A 262 17.25 23.37 -5.76
N PHE A 263 16.86 22.90 -4.59
CA PHE A 263 16.55 21.49 -4.40
C PHE A 263 15.21 21.32 -3.68
N GLN A 264 14.59 20.17 -3.86
CA GLN A 264 13.38 19.79 -3.14
C GLN A 264 13.42 18.32 -2.77
N THR A 265 12.69 17.96 -1.70
CA THR A 265 12.51 16.59 -1.28
C THR A 265 11.09 16.10 -1.60
N SER A 266 10.93 14.79 -1.69
CA SER A 266 9.63 14.13 -1.88
C SER A 266 9.44 12.99 -0.86
N ALA A 267 8.19 12.72 -0.47
CA ALA A 267 7.85 11.64 0.46
C ALA A 267 8.17 10.26 -0.16
N LYS A 268 7.87 10.08 -1.45
CA LYS A 268 8.25 8.92 -2.26
C LYS A 268 9.36 9.30 -3.23
N PRO A 269 10.29 8.39 -3.54
CA PRO A 269 11.36 8.67 -4.50
C PRO A 269 10.80 8.79 -5.92
N PHE A 270 11.27 9.76 -6.66
CA PHE A 270 11.15 9.81 -8.12
C PHE A 270 12.16 8.86 -8.76
N LYS A 271 11.86 8.42 -9.97
CA LYS A 271 12.81 7.66 -10.78
C LYS A 271 14.00 8.55 -11.11
N SER A 272 15.21 8.10 -10.74
CA SER A 272 16.44 8.89 -10.84
C SER A 272 16.99 8.94 -12.26
N VAL A 273 17.57 10.08 -12.62
CA VAL A 273 18.40 10.25 -13.84
C VAL A 273 19.67 9.41 -13.76
N ILE A 274 20.22 9.22 -12.56
CA ILE A 274 21.37 8.35 -12.32
C ILE A 274 20.86 6.91 -12.25
N ARG A 275 20.94 6.21 -13.38
CA ARG A 275 20.64 4.78 -13.44
C ARG A 275 21.84 4.02 -12.86
N ARG A 276 21.74 3.62 -11.61
CA ARG A 276 22.60 2.56 -11.08
C ARG A 276 21.84 1.27 -11.23
N ALA A 277 22.50 0.23 -11.72
CA ALA A 277 22.01 -1.14 -11.57
C ALA A 277 21.65 -1.32 -10.10
N SER A 278 20.39 -1.61 -9.83
CA SER A 278 19.88 -1.67 -8.46
C SER A 278 19.49 -3.11 -8.13
N GLU A 279 19.69 -3.46 -6.90
CA GLU A 279 19.31 -4.74 -6.33
C GLU A 279 18.11 -4.55 -5.41
N LEU A 280 17.13 -5.45 -5.49
CA LEU A 280 16.11 -5.61 -4.47
C LEU A 280 16.61 -6.63 -3.45
N SER A 281 16.89 -6.18 -2.23
CA SER A 281 17.26 -7.07 -1.11
C SER A 281 16.09 -7.22 -0.16
N ILE A 282 15.63 -8.44 0.09
CA ILE A 282 14.52 -8.80 0.96
C ILE A 282 15.05 -9.70 2.07
N THR A 283 14.71 -9.41 3.32
CA THR A 283 14.90 -10.34 4.44
C THR A 283 13.56 -10.84 4.89
N LEU A 284 13.39 -12.16 4.96
CA LEU A 284 12.19 -12.85 5.45
C LEU A 284 12.53 -13.58 6.74
N ASP A 285 11.80 -13.26 7.80
CA ASP A 285 11.94 -13.83 9.13
C ASP A 285 10.55 -14.01 9.78
N ASP A 286 10.51 -14.37 11.05
CA ASP A 286 9.28 -14.59 11.82
C ASP A 286 8.41 -13.32 11.99
N SER A 287 8.85 -12.16 11.52
CA SER A 287 8.05 -10.94 11.53
C SER A 287 7.03 -10.85 10.40
N LEU A 288 7.18 -11.65 9.34
CA LEU A 288 6.25 -11.68 8.20
C LEU A 288 4.86 -12.14 8.62
N THR A 289 3.82 -11.43 8.18
CA THR A 289 2.42 -11.78 8.45
C THR A 289 1.56 -11.61 7.19
N GLU A 290 0.34 -12.13 7.17
CA GLU A 290 -0.60 -11.89 6.06
C GLU A 290 -1.00 -10.41 5.97
N GLU A 291 -1.37 -9.78 7.09
CA GLU A 291 -1.91 -8.43 7.12
C GLU A 291 -0.83 -7.33 7.18
N GLY A 292 0.32 -7.63 7.78
CA GLY A 292 1.31 -6.60 8.11
C GLY A 292 0.88 -5.77 9.33
N ARG A 293 1.81 -5.00 9.88
CA ARG A 293 1.53 -4.00 10.93
C ARG A 293 2.45 -2.81 10.77
N GLU A 294 1.87 -1.63 10.74
CA GLU A 294 2.67 -0.41 10.86
C GLU A 294 3.39 -0.39 12.21
N GLY A 295 4.67 -0.02 12.18
CA GLY A 295 5.45 0.18 13.40
C GLY A 295 4.96 1.43 14.13
N ASN A 296 5.17 1.45 15.46
CA ASN A 296 4.97 2.63 16.28
C ASN A 296 6.27 2.92 17.05
N PHE A 297 6.24 3.92 17.95
CA PHE A 297 7.40 4.30 18.75
C PHE A 297 8.03 3.13 19.54
N LEU A 298 7.25 2.11 19.88
CA LEU A 298 7.66 0.97 20.70
C LEU A 298 7.82 -0.34 19.92
N SER A 299 7.39 -0.40 18.67
CA SER A 299 7.40 -1.64 17.87
C SER A 299 7.88 -1.39 16.45
N LYS A 300 8.71 -2.31 15.94
CA LYS A 300 9.09 -2.33 14.53
C LYS A 300 7.89 -2.68 13.64
N PRO A 301 7.83 -2.15 12.41
CA PRO A 301 6.82 -2.57 11.45
C PRO A 301 7.00 -4.06 11.12
N LYS A 302 5.87 -4.75 10.91
CA LYS A 302 5.86 -6.13 10.42
C LYS A 302 5.41 -6.11 8.96
N PRO A 303 6.23 -6.60 8.02
CA PRO A 303 5.85 -6.63 6.61
C PRO A 303 4.70 -7.61 6.36
N SER A 304 3.85 -7.29 5.40
CA SER A 304 2.86 -8.24 4.90
C SER A 304 3.40 -9.04 3.72
N LEU A 305 2.81 -10.22 3.48
CA LEU A 305 3.09 -10.99 2.26
C LEU A 305 2.80 -10.17 1.00
N LEU A 306 1.70 -9.40 0.99
CA LEU A 306 1.34 -8.53 -0.12
C LEU A 306 2.44 -7.49 -0.43
N GLU A 307 3.00 -6.83 0.59
CA GLU A 307 4.09 -5.86 0.41
C GLU A 307 5.35 -6.50 -0.19
N VAL A 308 5.67 -7.74 0.22
CA VAL A 308 6.78 -8.50 -0.35
C VAL A 308 6.51 -8.83 -1.82
N LEU A 309 5.33 -9.34 -2.15
CA LEU A 309 4.93 -9.68 -3.52
C LEU A 309 4.89 -8.44 -4.43
N GLU A 310 4.37 -7.31 -3.94
CA GLU A 310 4.38 -6.03 -4.67
C GLU A 310 5.81 -5.51 -4.90
N SER A 311 6.71 -5.70 -3.94
CA SER A 311 8.12 -5.33 -4.07
C SER A 311 8.81 -6.14 -5.17
N ILE A 312 8.59 -7.45 -5.20
CA ILE A 312 9.10 -8.35 -6.24
C ILE A 312 8.50 -7.97 -7.61
N LYS A 313 7.19 -7.71 -7.67
CA LYS A 313 6.52 -7.25 -8.88
C LYS A 313 7.11 -5.93 -9.38
N SER A 314 7.28 -4.95 -8.51
CA SER A 314 7.87 -3.66 -8.85
C SER A 314 9.31 -3.80 -9.35
N ALA A 315 10.11 -4.67 -8.73
CA ALA A 315 11.46 -4.99 -9.18
C ALA A 315 11.46 -5.68 -10.55
N ASN A 316 10.53 -6.59 -10.77
CA ASN A 316 10.36 -7.30 -12.04
C ASN A 316 10.01 -6.35 -13.20
N GLU A 317 9.14 -5.37 -12.96
CA GLU A 317 8.72 -4.35 -13.93
C GLU A 317 9.78 -3.23 -14.13
N SER A 318 10.73 -3.09 -13.20
CA SER A 318 11.77 -2.08 -13.27
C SER A 318 12.88 -2.46 -14.25
N SER A 319 13.23 -1.55 -15.16
CA SER A 319 14.38 -1.71 -16.06
C SER A 319 15.74 -1.48 -15.37
N THR A 320 15.75 -0.97 -14.13
CA THR A 320 16.98 -0.66 -13.37
C THR A 320 17.33 -1.74 -12.35
N VAL A 321 16.35 -2.55 -11.91
CA VAL A 321 16.60 -3.66 -11.01
C VAL A 321 17.03 -4.87 -11.85
N GLU A 322 18.26 -5.30 -11.67
CA GLU A 322 18.82 -6.44 -12.37
C GLU A 322 18.83 -7.72 -11.52
N LYS A 323 18.86 -7.52 -10.18
CA LYS A 323 19.04 -8.61 -9.22
C LYS A 323 18.00 -8.52 -8.10
N ILE A 324 17.52 -9.67 -7.65
CA ILE A 324 16.68 -9.84 -6.45
C ILE A 324 17.40 -10.82 -5.52
N THR A 325 17.76 -10.36 -4.34
CA THR A 325 18.38 -11.18 -3.28
C THR A 325 17.41 -11.37 -2.14
N VAL A 326 17.17 -12.59 -1.76
CA VAL A 326 16.30 -12.96 -0.64
C VAL A 326 17.13 -13.65 0.45
N ASN A 327 17.24 -12.99 1.61
CA ASN A 327 17.77 -13.61 2.83
C ASN A 327 16.60 -14.27 3.55
N LEU A 328 16.41 -15.57 3.33
CA LEU A 328 15.29 -16.35 3.84
C LEU A 328 15.68 -17.05 5.15
N GLN A 329 15.50 -16.35 6.27
CA GLN A 329 15.83 -16.86 7.61
C GLN A 329 14.77 -17.83 8.13
N SER A 330 13.49 -17.50 7.91
CA SER A 330 12.33 -18.34 8.22
C SER A 330 11.12 -17.90 7.41
N PHE A 331 10.13 -18.77 7.29
CA PHE A 331 8.87 -18.46 6.63
C PHE A 331 7.69 -18.89 7.51
N PRO A 332 7.08 -17.95 8.27
CA PRO A 332 6.05 -18.29 9.27
C PRO A 332 4.69 -18.64 8.65
N LEU A 333 4.40 -18.23 7.40
CA LEU A 333 3.15 -18.52 6.71
C LEU A 333 3.12 -19.98 6.20
N GLY A 334 2.00 -20.41 5.63
CA GLY A 334 1.80 -21.79 5.19
C GLY A 334 2.32 -22.09 3.78
N LEU A 335 1.86 -23.21 3.21
CA LEU A 335 2.34 -23.69 1.92
C LEU A 335 1.75 -22.93 0.73
N ALA A 336 0.52 -22.43 0.82
CA ALA A 336 -0.07 -21.62 -0.26
C ALA A 336 0.66 -20.28 -0.40
N ALA A 337 0.94 -19.61 0.74
CA ALA A 337 1.75 -18.39 0.74
C ALA A 337 3.19 -18.65 0.22
N ALA A 338 3.78 -19.81 0.51
CA ALA A 338 5.06 -20.21 -0.04
C ALA A 338 4.99 -20.42 -1.57
N GLU A 339 3.90 -20.99 -2.08
CA GLU A 339 3.63 -21.13 -3.51
C GLU A 339 3.54 -19.75 -4.18
N GLU A 340 2.76 -18.79 -3.63
CA GLU A 340 2.65 -17.42 -4.15
C GLU A 340 4.02 -16.75 -4.28
N LEU A 341 4.84 -16.84 -3.24
CA LEU A 341 6.17 -16.25 -3.24
C LEU A 341 7.12 -16.95 -4.25
N THR A 342 7.03 -18.28 -4.34
CA THR A 342 7.78 -19.08 -5.33
C THR A 342 7.43 -18.66 -6.74
N GLU A 343 6.15 -18.53 -7.07
CA GLU A 343 5.67 -18.09 -8.39
C GLU A 343 6.11 -16.66 -8.72
N ALA A 344 6.08 -15.75 -7.75
CA ALA A 344 6.55 -14.38 -7.94
C ALA A 344 8.06 -14.31 -8.26
N LEU A 345 8.88 -15.05 -7.53
CA LEU A 345 10.33 -15.14 -7.77
C LEU A 345 10.64 -15.86 -9.10
N LEU A 346 9.92 -16.94 -9.40
CA LEU A 346 10.06 -17.66 -10.67
C LEU A 346 9.75 -16.78 -11.86
N LYS A 347 8.67 -16.01 -11.80
CA LYS A 347 8.29 -15.04 -12.83
C LYS A 347 9.34 -13.95 -13.02
N ALA A 348 9.93 -13.46 -11.92
CA ALA A 348 11.04 -12.49 -12.00
C ALA A 348 12.27 -13.11 -12.71
N ARG A 349 12.63 -14.35 -12.39
CA ARG A 349 13.69 -15.10 -13.05
C ARG A 349 13.42 -15.31 -14.54
N GLU A 350 12.21 -15.70 -14.91
CA GLU A 350 11.78 -15.91 -16.30
C GLU A 350 11.83 -14.61 -17.12
N ASN A 351 11.60 -13.46 -16.47
CA ASN A 351 11.74 -12.13 -17.07
C ASN A 351 13.19 -11.59 -17.08
N GLY A 352 14.18 -12.46 -16.80
CA GLY A 352 15.60 -12.15 -16.91
C GLY A 352 16.22 -11.48 -15.69
N LYS A 353 15.51 -11.40 -14.54
CA LYS A 353 16.12 -10.95 -13.29
C LYS A 353 16.99 -12.06 -12.71
N LYS A 354 18.15 -11.69 -12.16
CA LYS A 354 18.99 -12.62 -11.41
C LYS A 354 18.40 -12.75 -9.99
N VAL A 355 17.83 -13.92 -9.68
CA VAL A 355 17.26 -14.22 -8.36
C VAL A 355 18.24 -15.06 -7.56
N GLU A 356 18.64 -14.59 -6.40
CA GLU A 356 19.50 -15.29 -5.46
C GLU A 356 18.82 -15.45 -4.11
N VAL A 357 18.81 -16.64 -3.55
CA VAL A 357 18.23 -16.93 -2.25
C VAL A 357 19.29 -17.48 -1.33
N PHE A 358 19.37 -16.91 -0.15
CA PHE A 358 20.28 -17.30 0.90
C PHE A 358 19.50 -17.95 2.04
N LEU A 359 19.97 -19.13 2.49
CA LEU A 359 19.36 -19.96 3.53
C LEU A 359 20.36 -20.17 4.68
N PRO A 360 20.07 -19.72 5.91
CA PRO A 360 20.80 -20.20 7.09
C PRO A 360 20.56 -21.70 7.34
N SER A 361 19.31 -22.12 7.21
CA SER A 361 18.83 -23.49 7.18
C SER A 361 17.47 -23.50 6.48
N ALA A 362 16.96 -24.66 6.08
CA ALA A 362 15.66 -24.73 5.41
C ALA A 362 14.86 -25.97 5.81
N LYS A 363 13.56 -25.75 5.92
CA LYS A 363 12.56 -26.84 5.87
C LYS A 363 11.89 -26.83 4.51
N MET A 364 10.84 -27.63 4.36
CA MET A 364 10.13 -27.78 3.08
C MET A 364 9.69 -26.44 2.48
N LYS A 365 9.10 -25.54 3.26
CA LYS A 365 8.59 -24.24 2.76
C LYS A 365 9.72 -23.36 2.24
N GLU A 366 10.75 -23.17 3.05
CA GLU A 366 11.91 -22.36 2.69
C GLU A 366 12.62 -22.91 1.46
N PHE A 367 12.75 -24.24 1.35
CA PHE A 367 13.35 -24.89 0.20
C PHE A 367 12.52 -24.70 -1.08
N VAL A 368 11.20 -24.83 -0.99
CA VAL A 368 10.28 -24.59 -2.12
C VAL A 368 10.43 -23.15 -2.63
N ILE A 369 10.41 -22.16 -1.74
CA ILE A 369 10.64 -20.75 -2.10
C ILE A 369 12.00 -20.57 -2.77
N ALA A 370 13.07 -21.09 -2.15
CA ALA A 370 14.42 -20.98 -2.66
C ALA A 370 14.58 -21.65 -4.03
N SER A 371 13.81 -22.70 -4.33
CA SER A 371 13.89 -23.42 -5.61
C SER A 371 13.64 -22.53 -6.83
N ALA A 372 12.92 -21.41 -6.68
CA ALA A 372 12.69 -20.45 -7.75
C ALA A 372 13.94 -19.64 -8.14
N ALA A 373 14.99 -19.64 -7.32
CA ALA A 373 16.22 -18.86 -7.57
C ALA A 373 17.07 -19.38 -8.73
N ASN A 374 17.92 -18.50 -9.29
CA ASN A 374 19.03 -18.88 -10.14
C ASN A 374 20.14 -19.53 -9.32
N THR A 375 20.38 -19.00 -8.11
CA THR A 375 21.42 -19.48 -7.20
C THR A 375 20.87 -19.59 -5.79
N ILE A 376 20.98 -20.75 -5.18
CA ILE A 376 20.66 -21.01 -3.79
C ILE A 376 21.96 -21.13 -3.01
N TYR A 377 22.12 -20.30 -1.99
CA TYR A 377 23.22 -20.38 -1.04
C TYR A 377 22.72 -21.01 0.26
N LEU A 378 23.53 -21.84 0.87
CA LEU A 378 23.32 -22.38 2.21
C LEU A 378 24.54 -22.03 3.08
N GLU A 379 24.30 -21.63 4.34
CA GLU A 379 25.37 -21.44 5.33
C GLU A 379 26.23 -22.70 5.45
N PRO A 380 27.55 -22.58 5.68
CA PRO A 380 28.43 -23.75 5.84
C PRO A 380 27.97 -24.75 6.91
N SER A 381 27.40 -24.25 8.01
CA SER A 381 26.82 -25.10 9.06
C SER A 381 25.29 -25.26 8.94
N GLY A 382 24.72 -24.87 7.79
CA GLY A 382 23.30 -24.95 7.53
C GLY A 382 22.83 -26.36 7.21
N GLU A 383 21.55 -26.65 7.45
CA GLU A 383 20.92 -27.92 7.18
C GLU A 383 19.63 -27.74 6.41
N ILE A 384 19.27 -28.70 5.57
CA ILE A 384 17.98 -28.78 4.88
C ILE A 384 17.22 -30.01 5.34
N LEU A 385 16.00 -29.79 5.90
CA LEU A 385 15.13 -30.85 6.38
C LEU A 385 13.93 -31.02 5.44
N LEU A 386 13.91 -32.11 4.65
CA LEU A 386 12.85 -32.44 3.71
C LEU A 386 12.09 -33.70 4.14
N LEU A 387 10.99 -33.52 4.84
CA LEU A 387 10.16 -34.62 5.35
C LEU A 387 8.90 -34.87 4.51
N GLY A 388 8.71 -34.12 3.43
CA GLY A 388 7.46 -34.13 2.67
C GLY A 388 6.31 -33.41 3.39
N PRO A 389 5.13 -33.34 2.76
CA PRO A 389 3.94 -32.81 3.41
C PRO A 389 3.51 -33.75 4.55
N ARG A 390 3.09 -33.15 5.67
CA ARG A 390 2.68 -33.92 6.86
C ARG A 390 1.60 -33.19 7.62
N VAL A 391 0.70 -33.95 8.21
CA VAL A 391 -0.34 -33.46 9.12
C VAL A 391 -0.23 -34.21 10.46
N GLY A 392 -0.41 -33.50 11.56
CA GLY A 392 -0.44 -34.06 12.88
C GLY A 392 -1.80 -33.82 13.54
N HIS A 393 -2.38 -34.83 14.12
CA HIS A 393 -3.63 -34.73 14.88
C HIS A 393 -3.39 -34.98 16.36
N TYR A 394 -4.04 -34.19 17.21
CA TYR A 394 -4.05 -34.36 18.64
C TYR A 394 -5.42 -34.90 19.07
N PHE A 395 -5.43 -35.87 19.96
CA PHE A 395 -6.64 -36.46 20.52
C PHE A 395 -6.64 -36.28 22.04
N ALA A 396 -7.49 -35.40 22.54
CA ALA A 396 -7.56 -35.04 23.95
C ALA A 396 -8.50 -35.95 24.76
N LYS A 397 -9.28 -36.82 24.11
CA LYS A 397 -10.29 -37.66 24.80
C LYS A 397 -9.70 -38.40 25.99
N GLY A 398 -8.56 -39.06 25.84
CA GLY A 398 -7.95 -39.79 26.95
C GLY A 398 -7.55 -38.92 28.14
N THR A 399 -7.12 -37.69 27.91
CA THR A 399 -6.81 -36.71 28.96
C THR A 399 -8.10 -36.20 29.61
N LEU A 400 -9.10 -35.86 28.79
CA LEU A 400 -10.41 -35.41 29.26
C LEU A 400 -11.09 -36.48 30.13
N ASP A 401 -11.08 -37.74 29.72
CA ASP A 401 -11.61 -38.85 30.49
C ASP A 401 -10.92 -38.94 31.87
N LYS A 402 -9.59 -38.79 31.93
CA LYS A 402 -8.83 -38.86 33.21
C LYS A 402 -9.24 -37.74 34.17
N ILE A 403 -9.53 -36.56 33.70
CA ILE A 403 -9.97 -35.42 34.54
C ILE A 403 -11.48 -35.42 34.77
N GLY A 404 -12.25 -36.33 34.14
CA GLY A 404 -13.68 -36.44 34.30
C GLY A 404 -14.48 -35.44 33.42
N VAL A 405 -13.91 -35.04 32.31
CA VAL A 405 -14.55 -34.18 31.29
C VAL A 405 -14.91 -35.04 30.08
N GLU A 406 -16.10 -34.90 29.56
CA GLU A 406 -16.57 -35.60 28.37
C GLU A 406 -16.95 -34.60 27.27
N GLY A 407 -16.41 -34.79 26.06
CA GLY A 407 -16.81 -34.03 24.89
C GLY A 407 -18.08 -34.60 24.27
N GLU A 408 -19.18 -33.86 24.39
CA GLU A 408 -20.45 -34.17 23.72
C GLU A 408 -20.59 -33.35 22.46
N PHE A 409 -20.25 -33.92 21.31
CA PHE A 409 -20.32 -33.25 20.02
C PHE A 409 -21.13 -34.07 19.02
N ILE A 410 -21.87 -33.37 18.19
CA ILE A 410 -22.56 -33.90 17.01
C ILE A 410 -22.07 -33.16 15.79
N ALA A 411 -21.84 -33.85 14.69
CA ALA A 411 -21.37 -33.28 13.44
C ALA A 411 -22.25 -33.71 12.26
N LYS A 412 -22.30 -32.90 11.23
CA LYS A 412 -22.95 -33.21 9.97
C LYS A 412 -21.95 -32.94 8.80
N GLY A 413 -21.90 -33.91 7.89
CA GLY A 413 -20.87 -34.07 6.87
C GLY A 413 -19.92 -35.20 7.22
N ASP A 414 -19.79 -36.18 6.34
CA ASP A 414 -19.06 -37.44 6.60
C ASP A 414 -17.57 -37.21 6.94
N TYR A 415 -16.99 -36.14 6.40
CA TYR A 415 -15.58 -35.78 6.60
C TYR A 415 -15.39 -34.64 7.62
N LYS A 416 -16.44 -34.23 8.36
CA LYS A 416 -16.32 -33.20 9.40
C LYS A 416 -15.68 -33.76 10.67
N SER A 417 -14.36 -33.88 10.65
CA SER A 417 -13.57 -34.54 11.70
C SER A 417 -13.13 -33.63 12.86
N ALA A 418 -13.37 -32.33 12.81
CA ALA A 418 -12.92 -31.38 13.85
C ALA A 418 -13.28 -31.81 15.29
N PRO A 419 -14.47 -32.35 15.60
CA PRO A 419 -14.81 -32.81 16.95
C PRO A 419 -14.03 -34.04 17.40
N GLU A 420 -13.41 -34.81 16.52
CA GLU A 420 -12.70 -36.06 16.86
C GLU A 420 -11.56 -35.79 17.84
N THR A 421 -10.96 -34.61 17.81
CA THR A 421 -9.97 -34.17 18.81
C THR A 421 -10.45 -34.37 20.25
N PHE A 422 -11.74 -34.19 20.50
CA PHE A 422 -12.32 -34.25 21.85
C PHE A 422 -13.12 -35.55 22.09
N THR A 423 -13.56 -36.25 21.05
CA THR A 423 -14.48 -37.37 21.12
C THR A 423 -13.84 -38.73 20.83
N ARG A 424 -12.63 -38.76 20.27
CA ARG A 424 -11.93 -39.97 19.88
C ARG A 424 -10.49 -39.99 20.42
N LYS A 425 -9.89 -41.18 20.47
CA LYS A 425 -8.48 -41.40 20.84
C LYS A 425 -7.57 -41.53 19.60
N GLU A 426 -8.19 -41.68 18.42
CA GLU A 426 -7.52 -41.77 17.10
C GLU A 426 -8.45 -41.29 15.98
N SER A 427 -7.90 -41.04 14.80
CA SER A 427 -8.66 -40.65 13.63
C SER A 427 -9.67 -41.69 13.20
N SER A 428 -10.87 -41.25 12.80
CA SER A 428 -11.82 -42.14 12.12
C SER A 428 -11.30 -42.58 10.75
N PRO A 429 -11.85 -43.65 10.16
CA PRO A 429 -11.51 -44.05 8.78
C PRO A 429 -11.70 -42.93 7.77
N LYS A 430 -12.78 -42.14 7.86
CA LYS A 430 -13.06 -41.01 6.98
C LYS A 430 -12.08 -39.83 7.16
N SER A 431 -11.73 -39.52 8.41
CA SER A 431 -10.70 -38.52 8.71
C SER A 431 -9.33 -38.93 8.15
N ARG A 432 -8.99 -40.21 8.28
CA ARG A 432 -7.73 -40.76 7.74
C ARG A 432 -7.70 -40.76 6.22
N GLU A 433 -8.81 -41.15 5.58
CA GLU A 433 -8.98 -41.08 4.12
C GLU A 433 -8.77 -39.66 3.59
N ALA A 434 -9.44 -38.65 4.20
CA ALA A 434 -9.29 -37.25 3.84
C ALA A 434 -7.85 -36.76 3.97
N SER A 435 -7.20 -37.01 5.12
CA SER A 435 -5.82 -36.59 5.34
C SER A 435 -4.83 -37.24 4.36
N GLN A 436 -5.04 -38.54 4.02
CA GLN A 436 -4.18 -39.19 3.01
C GLN A 436 -4.36 -38.59 1.62
N HIS A 437 -5.58 -38.26 1.23
CA HIS A 437 -5.87 -37.61 -0.03
C HIS A 437 -5.22 -36.23 -0.11
N GLU A 438 -5.40 -35.39 0.92
CA GLU A 438 -4.79 -34.06 1.01
C GLU A 438 -3.26 -34.12 0.93
N LEU A 439 -2.62 -35.04 1.67
CA LEU A 439 -1.16 -35.20 1.65
C LEU A 439 -0.64 -35.60 0.26
N LYS A 440 -1.37 -36.47 -0.44
CA LYS A 440 -1.02 -36.90 -1.80
C LYS A 440 -1.13 -35.76 -2.81
N GLU A 441 -2.20 -34.98 -2.72
CA GLU A 441 -2.37 -33.79 -3.58
C GLU A 441 -1.29 -32.73 -3.28
N MET A 442 -0.98 -32.45 -2.01
CA MET A 442 0.10 -31.55 -1.63
C MET A 442 1.45 -32.04 -2.20
N GLU A 443 1.76 -33.35 -2.09
CA GLU A 443 2.99 -33.91 -2.65
C GLU A 443 3.03 -33.71 -4.17
N THR A 444 1.93 -33.94 -4.87
CA THR A 444 1.81 -33.76 -6.32
C THR A 444 2.09 -32.32 -6.74
N VAL A 445 1.52 -31.36 -6.03
CA VAL A 445 1.74 -29.92 -6.29
C VAL A 445 3.18 -29.51 -6.00
N LEU A 446 3.73 -29.91 -4.85
CA LEU A 446 5.12 -29.61 -4.47
C LEU A 446 6.11 -30.18 -5.49
N LEU A 447 5.94 -31.44 -5.90
CA LEU A 447 6.79 -32.05 -6.92
C LEU A 447 6.66 -31.29 -8.25
N SER A 448 5.46 -30.91 -8.67
CA SER A 448 5.25 -30.14 -9.91
C SER A 448 5.96 -28.77 -9.87
N LEU A 449 5.96 -28.09 -8.72
CA LEU A 449 6.71 -26.85 -8.53
C LEU A 449 8.21 -27.08 -8.66
N LEU A 450 8.76 -28.10 -7.98
CA LEU A 450 10.17 -28.44 -8.02
C LEU A 450 10.62 -28.92 -9.41
N GLN A 451 9.73 -29.57 -10.16
CA GLN A 451 9.98 -29.92 -11.58
C GLN A 451 10.14 -28.66 -12.45
N ARG A 452 9.29 -27.67 -12.25
CA ARG A 452 9.35 -26.37 -12.99
C ARG A 452 10.58 -25.56 -12.60
N THR A 453 10.85 -25.45 -11.31
CA THR A 453 11.89 -24.56 -10.77
C THR A 453 13.30 -25.12 -10.89
N ARG A 454 13.49 -26.42 -10.57
CA ARG A 454 14.81 -27.09 -10.46
C ARG A 454 14.95 -28.35 -11.29
N LYS A 455 13.97 -28.72 -12.13
CA LYS A 455 13.97 -29.94 -12.98
C LYS A 455 14.04 -31.25 -12.17
N VAL A 456 13.53 -31.25 -10.95
CA VAL A 456 13.55 -32.41 -10.06
C VAL A 456 12.72 -33.56 -10.65
N THR A 457 13.31 -34.74 -10.76
CA THR A 457 12.58 -35.93 -11.21
C THR A 457 11.84 -36.61 -10.05
N PRO A 458 10.77 -37.39 -10.30
CA PRO A 458 10.08 -38.15 -9.25
C PRO A 458 11.02 -39.07 -8.45
N ASN A 459 11.99 -39.72 -9.12
CA ASN A 459 12.97 -40.57 -8.44
C ASN A 459 13.92 -39.77 -7.53
N GLN A 460 14.35 -38.59 -7.98
CA GLN A 460 15.18 -37.71 -7.18
C GLN A 460 14.40 -37.19 -5.95
N TRP A 461 13.13 -36.83 -6.13
CA TRP A 461 12.24 -36.44 -5.03
C TRP A 461 12.13 -37.55 -3.99
N GLN A 462 11.88 -38.79 -4.39
CA GLN A 462 11.80 -39.94 -3.45
C GLN A 462 13.14 -40.20 -2.76
N THR A 463 14.26 -39.99 -3.46
CA THR A 463 15.60 -40.09 -2.87
C THR A 463 15.80 -39.03 -1.78
N TRP A 464 15.41 -37.79 -2.06
CA TRP A 464 15.49 -36.70 -1.08
C TRP A 464 14.63 -36.96 0.15
N LEU A 465 13.38 -37.41 0.00
CA LEU A 465 12.52 -37.76 1.12
C LEU A 465 13.09 -38.90 1.99
N LYS A 466 13.77 -39.87 1.39
CA LYS A 466 14.43 -40.94 2.13
C LYS A 466 15.67 -40.47 2.89
N HIS A 467 16.42 -39.54 2.34
CA HIS A 467 17.59 -38.94 2.99
C HIS A 467 17.18 -38.04 4.15
N ALA A 468 16.10 -37.31 3.97
CA ALA A 468 15.39 -36.45 4.92
C ALA A 468 16.16 -35.22 5.42
N LEU A 469 17.37 -35.37 5.99
CA LEU A 469 18.19 -34.32 6.57
C LEU A 469 19.51 -34.23 5.79
N PHE A 470 19.84 -33.05 5.27
CA PHE A 470 21.03 -32.80 4.46
C PHE A 470 21.92 -31.76 5.15
N SER A 471 23.19 -32.10 5.31
CA SER A 471 24.23 -31.11 5.57
C SER A 471 24.43 -30.21 4.36
N SER A 472 25.22 -29.15 4.47
CA SER A 472 25.56 -28.28 3.34
C SER A 472 26.29 -29.06 2.24
N GLU A 473 27.16 -30.00 2.60
CA GLU A 473 27.90 -30.88 1.68
C GLU A 473 26.97 -31.86 0.98
N ASP A 474 26.04 -32.49 1.71
CA ASP A 474 25.04 -33.38 1.11
C ASP A 474 24.11 -32.61 0.17
N ALA A 475 23.70 -31.40 0.58
CA ALA A 475 22.78 -30.57 -0.20
C ALA A 475 23.38 -30.17 -1.56
N ILE A 476 24.67 -29.85 -1.64
CA ILE A 476 25.34 -29.55 -2.91
C ILE A 476 25.56 -30.80 -3.77
N GLN A 477 25.94 -31.94 -3.16
CA GLN A 477 26.10 -33.20 -3.86
C GLN A 477 24.80 -33.70 -4.47
N GLN A 478 23.69 -33.56 -3.73
CA GLN A 478 22.35 -33.94 -4.18
C GLN A 478 21.64 -32.86 -5.02
N LYS A 479 22.34 -31.75 -5.34
CA LYS A 479 21.83 -30.63 -6.17
C LYS A 479 20.59 -29.92 -5.59
N LEU A 480 20.45 -29.91 -4.28
CA LEU A 480 19.44 -29.06 -3.62
C LEU A 480 19.83 -27.60 -3.67
N ILE A 481 21.13 -27.32 -3.52
CA ILE A 481 21.71 -25.97 -3.53
C ILE A 481 22.77 -25.82 -4.60
N ASP A 482 23.18 -24.60 -4.88
CA ASP A 482 24.19 -24.27 -5.88
C ASP A 482 25.54 -23.89 -5.26
N LYS A 483 25.52 -23.32 -4.02
CA LYS A 483 26.74 -22.87 -3.33
C LYS A 483 26.62 -22.97 -1.82
N ILE A 484 27.77 -23.20 -1.19
CA ILE A 484 27.94 -23.10 0.26
C ILE A 484 28.69 -21.80 0.52
N ASP A 485 28.08 -20.85 1.19
CA ASP A 485 28.71 -19.57 1.57
C ASP A 485 27.91 -18.88 2.67
N SER A 486 28.59 -17.98 3.44
CA SER A 486 27.92 -17.17 4.43
C SER A 486 27.24 -15.94 3.85
N TYR A 487 26.13 -15.53 4.41
CA TYR A 487 25.41 -14.33 3.95
C TYR A 487 26.27 -13.08 4.01
N SER A 488 27.11 -12.95 5.03
CA SER A 488 28.04 -11.82 5.17
C SER A 488 29.06 -11.77 4.02
N ASN A 489 29.57 -12.90 3.58
CA ASN A 489 30.52 -12.97 2.47
C ASN A 489 29.82 -12.60 1.15
N VAL A 490 28.65 -13.14 0.89
CA VAL A 490 27.87 -12.84 -0.33
C VAL A 490 27.53 -11.36 -0.40
N LYS A 491 27.10 -10.76 0.72
CA LYS A 491 26.78 -9.34 0.79
C LYS A 491 28.00 -8.43 0.64
N ASN A 492 29.16 -8.81 1.17
CA ASN A 492 30.39 -8.01 1.11
C ASN A 492 31.09 -8.07 -0.25
N GLN A 493 30.89 -9.13 -1.04
CA GLN A 493 31.40 -9.24 -2.41
C GLN A 493 30.65 -8.37 -3.41
N GLU A 494 29.48 -7.85 -3.02
CA GLU A 494 28.65 -7.01 -3.86
C GLU A 494 29.00 -5.54 -3.64
N THR A 495 29.53 -4.92 -4.67
CA THR A 495 29.81 -3.47 -4.69
C THR A 495 28.52 -2.71 -4.36
N SER A 496 28.55 -2.01 -3.25
CA SER A 496 27.52 -1.20 -2.64
C SER A 496 26.72 -0.34 -3.64
N GLY A 497 25.62 -0.91 -4.15
CA GLY A 497 24.52 -0.12 -4.67
C GLY A 497 23.59 0.22 -3.50
N PRO A 498 22.85 1.32 -3.53
CA PRO A 498 21.87 1.60 -2.50
C PRO A 498 20.83 0.45 -2.50
N SER A 499 20.77 -0.29 -1.41
CA SER A 499 19.70 -1.26 -1.13
C SER A 499 18.37 -0.53 -1.30
N THR A 500 17.58 -0.92 -2.29
CA THR A 500 16.21 -0.44 -2.37
C THR A 500 15.41 -1.17 -1.31
N VAL A 501 14.93 -0.41 -0.33
CA VAL A 501 14.06 -0.93 0.72
C VAL A 501 12.83 -1.59 0.09
N PRO A 502 12.37 -2.75 0.58
CA PRO A 502 11.13 -3.38 0.12
C PRO A 502 9.97 -2.36 0.12
N GLY A 503 9.18 -2.34 -0.94
CA GLY A 503 8.01 -1.47 -1.02
C GLY A 503 8.26 -0.04 -1.51
N VAL A 504 9.29 0.23 -2.29
CA VAL A 504 9.48 1.55 -2.92
C VAL A 504 8.33 1.82 -3.88
N GLN A 505 7.29 2.46 -3.37
CA GLN A 505 6.31 3.11 -4.22
C GLN A 505 6.95 4.38 -4.79
N TRP A 506 7.07 4.44 -6.13
CA TRP A 506 7.60 5.61 -6.81
C TRP A 506 6.65 6.80 -6.68
N ALA A 507 7.20 8.00 -6.54
CA ALA A 507 6.44 9.22 -6.62
C ALA A 507 5.79 9.33 -8.01
N SER A 508 4.53 9.71 -8.03
CA SER A 508 3.76 9.87 -9.26
C SER A 508 3.70 11.34 -9.65
N LYS A 509 3.78 11.61 -10.95
CA LYS A 509 3.55 12.94 -11.55
C LYS A 509 2.15 13.01 -12.19
N ARG A 510 1.21 12.10 -11.87
CA ARG A 510 -0.17 12.13 -12.38
C ARG A 510 -0.89 13.40 -11.95
N MET A 511 -1.84 13.85 -12.79
CA MET A 511 -2.64 15.04 -12.48
C MET A 511 -3.88 14.72 -11.64
N ASN A 512 -4.28 13.45 -11.50
CA ASN A 512 -5.35 13.02 -10.60
C ASN A 512 -4.89 11.95 -9.62
N LEU A 513 -5.70 11.69 -8.61
CA LEU A 513 -5.48 10.54 -7.72
C LEU A 513 -5.84 9.23 -8.45
N PRO A 514 -5.00 8.19 -8.36
CA PRO A 514 -5.28 6.91 -9.00
C PRO A 514 -6.45 6.21 -8.33
N ASP A 515 -7.17 5.41 -9.12
CA ASP A 515 -8.10 4.44 -8.60
C ASP A 515 -7.38 3.45 -7.68
N ARG A 516 -8.11 2.87 -6.73
CA ARG A 516 -7.61 1.94 -5.72
C ARG A 516 -8.38 0.63 -5.75
N VAL A 517 -7.70 -0.41 -5.33
CA VAL A 517 -8.31 -1.68 -4.92
C VAL A 517 -8.13 -1.77 -3.41
N ALA A 518 -9.22 -1.94 -2.68
CA ALA A 518 -9.15 -2.14 -1.23
C ALA A 518 -8.87 -3.61 -0.95
N VAL A 519 -7.82 -3.90 -0.18
CA VAL A 519 -7.55 -5.25 0.34
C VAL A 519 -8.02 -5.29 1.79
N ILE A 520 -8.91 -6.23 2.09
CA ILE A 520 -9.46 -6.48 3.43
C ILE A 520 -9.03 -7.88 3.84
N ASN A 521 -8.33 -8.00 4.97
CA ASN A 521 -7.86 -9.29 5.46
C ASN A 521 -8.84 -9.88 6.47
N ALA A 522 -9.17 -11.17 6.29
CA ALA A 522 -9.95 -11.99 7.20
C ALA A 522 -9.07 -13.17 7.66
N GLU A 523 -8.20 -12.91 8.67
CA GLU A 523 -7.21 -13.85 9.16
C GLU A 523 -7.58 -14.38 10.55
N GLY A 524 -7.58 -15.71 10.70
CA GLY A 524 -7.81 -16.40 11.97
C GLY A 524 -9.24 -16.89 12.17
N SER A 525 -9.56 -17.25 13.41
CA SER A 525 -10.87 -17.82 13.76
C SER A 525 -12.00 -16.81 13.69
N ILE A 526 -13.12 -17.19 13.09
CA ILE A 526 -14.33 -16.35 13.01
C ILE A 526 -15.13 -16.46 14.31
N LEU A 527 -15.32 -15.34 14.98
CA LEU A 527 -16.00 -15.25 16.27
C LEU A 527 -17.07 -14.13 16.23
N ASP A 528 -18.14 -14.30 17.01
CA ASP A 528 -19.16 -13.26 17.19
C ASP A 528 -18.57 -12.01 17.85
N LYS A 529 -17.74 -12.22 18.88
CA LYS A 529 -17.05 -11.15 19.60
C LYS A 529 -15.59 -11.45 19.80
N ARG A 530 -14.78 -10.39 19.87
CA ARG A 530 -13.35 -10.53 20.10
C ARG A 530 -13.07 -11.16 21.47
N ASN A 531 -12.36 -12.28 21.45
CA ASN A 531 -11.92 -12.96 22.66
C ASN A 531 -10.54 -12.41 23.09
N ARG A 532 -10.51 -11.70 24.24
CA ARG A 532 -9.29 -11.09 24.77
C ARG A 532 -8.18 -12.10 25.10
N PHE A 533 -8.55 -13.29 25.60
CA PHE A 533 -7.58 -14.32 25.93
C PHE A 533 -6.84 -14.81 24.68
N LEU A 534 -7.55 -15.08 23.59
CA LEU A 534 -6.95 -15.46 22.31
C LEU A 534 -6.09 -14.32 21.73
N SER A 535 -6.50 -13.06 21.92
CA SER A 535 -5.70 -11.91 21.50
C SER A 535 -4.38 -11.81 22.27
N ILE A 536 -4.38 -12.09 23.57
CA ILE A 536 -3.17 -12.07 24.41
C ILE A 536 -2.23 -13.23 24.01
N SER A 537 -2.78 -14.39 23.61
CA SER A 537 -1.98 -15.52 23.12
C SER A 537 -1.45 -15.33 21.68
N GLY A 538 -1.69 -14.17 21.06
CA GLY A 538 -1.21 -13.84 19.71
C GLY A 538 -2.02 -14.46 18.57
N GLN A 539 -3.18 -15.08 18.86
CA GLN A 539 -4.05 -15.64 17.82
C GLN A 539 -4.86 -14.56 17.14
N THR A 540 -4.87 -14.59 15.81
CA THR A 540 -5.69 -13.70 14.98
C THR A 540 -7.16 -14.12 15.02
N GLN A 541 -8.05 -13.13 14.96
CA GLN A 541 -9.49 -13.32 15.07
C GLN A 541 -10.22 -12.40 14.10
N VAL A 542 -11.24 -12.95 13.48
CA VAL A 542 -12.14 -12.25 12.56
C VAL A 542 -13.50 -12.09 13.21
N THR A 543 -14.01 -10.86 13.28
CA THR A 543 -15.36 -10.59 13.79
C THR A 543 -16.15 -9.70 12.84
N PRO A 544 -17.48 -9.77 12.82
CA PRO A 544 -18.32 -8.85 12.05
C PRO A 544 -18.01 -7.38 12.37
N GLU A 545 -17.79 -7.08 13.67
CA GLU A 545 -17.46 -5.74 14.16
C GLU A 545 -16.11 -5.23 13.58
N SER A 546 -15.11 -6.09 13.43
CA SER A 546 -13.80 -5.71 12.87
C SER A 546 -13.86 -5.44 11.37
N LEU A 547 -14.66 -6.18 10.61
CA LEU A 547 -14.72 -6.08 9.15
C LEU A 547 -15.72 -5.03 8.65
N ALA A 548 -16.85 -4.81 9.34
CA ALA A 548 -17.90 -3.90 8.89
C ALA A 548 -17.40 -2.48 8.54
N PRO A 549 -16.58 -1.80 9.39
CA PRO A 549 -16.08 -0.48 9.05
C PRO A 549 -15.13 -0.47 7.84
N LEU A 550 -14.38 -1.56 7.61
CA LEU A 550 -13.48 -1.70 6.47
C LEU A 550 -14.27 -1.80 5.16
N PHE A 551 -15.30 -2.66 5.12
CA PHE A 551 -16.21 -2.75 3.98
C PHE A 551 -16.94 -1.42 3.72
N GLN A 552 -17.47 -0.78 4.78
CA GLN A 552 -18.14 0.51 4.66
C GLN A 552 -17.23 1.59 4.08
N ARG A 553 -15.97 1.68 4.56
CA ARG A 553 -14.97 2.62 4.03
C ARG A 553 -14.68 2.32 2.56
N ALA A 554 -14.41 1.06 2.22
CA ALA A 554 -14.11 0.65 0.85
C ALA A 554 -15.27 0.93 -0.12
N VAL A 555 -16.52 0.70 0.31
CA VAL A 555 -17.71 0.96 -0.50
C VAL A 555 -17.95 2.46 -0.68
N LYS A 556 -17.74 3.28 0.37
CA LYS A 556 -17.98 4.73 0.34
C LYS A 556 -16.89 5.51 -0.40
N ASP A 557 -15.65 5.02 -0.43
CA ASP A 557 -14.56 5.70 -1.14
C ASP A 557 -14.75 5.60 -2.66
N PRO A 558 -15.00 6.71 -3.38
CA PRO A 558 -15.25 6.68 -4.82
C PRO A 558 -14.02 6.25 -5.64
N ARG A 559 -12.80 6.34 -5.09
CA ARG A 559 -11.57 5.88 -5.72
C ARG A 559 -11.41 4.36 -5.64
N THR A 560 -12.03 3.72 -4.68
CA THR A 560 -12.01 2.26 -4.58
C THR A 560 -12.93 1.68 -5.64
N LYS A 561 -12.37 1.00 -6.64
CA LYS A 561 -13.13 0.42 -7.77
C LYS A 561 -13.47 -1.05 -7.57
N ALA A 562 -12.69 -1.74 -6.74
CA ALA A 562 -12.91 -3.14 -6.38
C ALA A 562 -12.42 -3.41 -4.96
N ILE A 563 -12.90 -4.48 -4.37
CA ILE A 563 -12.49 -4.96 -3.05
C ILE A 563 -11.92 -6.37 -3.23
N VAL A 564 -10.76 -6.63 -2.67
CA VAL A 564 -10.19 -7.97 -2.51
C VAL A 564 -10.36 -8.35 -1.04
N LEU A 565 -11.08 -9.44 -0.78
CA LEU A 565 -11.15 -10.06 0.55
C LEU A 565 -10.14 -11.19 0.58
N ARG A 566 -9.03 -11.00 1.29
CA ARG A 566 -8.04 -12.04 1.56
C ARG A 566 -8.51 -12.87 2.74
N VAL A 567 -8.75 -14.17 2.53
CA VAL A 567 -9.29 -15.08 3.55
C VAL A 567 -8.23 -16.10 3.93
N SER A 568 -7.77 -16.05 5.19
CA SER A 568 -6.90 -17.07 5.80
C SER A 568 -7.52 -17.52 7.12
N SER A 569 -8.62 -18.31 7.03
CA SER A 569 -9.46 -18.66 8.17
C SER A 569 -9.91 -20.14 8.14
N PRO A 570 -9.75 -20.88 9.26
CA PRO A 570 -10.30 -22.23 9.39
C PRO A 570 -11.83 -22.25 9.56
N GLY A 571 -12.46 -21.06 9.64
CA GLY A 571 -13.85 -20.89 9.98
C GLY A 571 -14.06 -20.53 11.44
N GLY A 572 -15.26 -20.83 11.96
CA GLY A 572 -15.64 -20.51 13.34
C GLY A 572 -17.15 -20.51 13.53
N GLU A 573 -17.67 -19.52 14.23
CA GLU A 573 -19.07 -19.43 14.61
C GLU A 573 -19.99 -19.19 13.40
N VAL A 574 -21.10 -19.92 13.35
CA VAL A 574 -22.05 -19.87 12.24
C VAL A 574 -22.65 -18.48 12.06
N LEU A 575 -23.14 -17.87 13.15
CA LEU A 575 -23.77 -16.55 13.12
C LEU A 575 -22.80 -15.45 12.64
N ALA A 576 -21.57 -15.47 13.16
CA ALA A 576 -20.55 -14.52 12.75
C ALA A 576 -20.19 -14.68 11.27
N SER A 577 -20.08 -15.93 10.80
CA SER A 577 -19.82 -16.21 9.38
C SER A 577 -20.94 -15.70 8.48
N GLU A 578 -22.20 -15.89 8.88
CA GLU A 578 -23.38 -15.39 8.17
C GLU A 578 -23.41 -13.86 8.11
N GLN A 579 -23.12 -13.19 9.23
CA GLN A 579 -23.06 -11.73 9.28
C GLN A 579 -21.96 -11.17 8.36
N ILE A 580 -20.77 -11.79 8.36
CA ILE A 580 -19.68 -11.38 7.46
C ILE A 580 -20.04 -11.65 6.00
N ALA A 581 -20.62 -12.81 5.69
CA ALA A 581 -21.07 -13.12 4.34
C ALA A 581 -22.10 -12.10 3.81
N ASN A 582 -22.99 -11.62 4.69
CA ASN A 582 -23.91 -10.54 4.38
C ASN A 582 -23.19 -9.20 4.08
N LEU A 583 -22.10 -8.87 4.81
CA LEU A 583 -21.28 -7.70 4.48
C LEU A 583 -20.65 -7.82 3.10
N VAL A 584 -20.11 -8.98 2.75
CA VAL A 584 -19.53 -9.27 1.42
C VAL A 584 -20.59 -9.12 0.33
N SER A 585 -21.75 -9.71 0.54
CA SER A 585 -22.90 -9.62 -0.42
C SER A 585 -23.37 -8.18 -0.62
N GLN A 586 -23.52 -7.40 0.47
CA GLN A 586 -23.88 -5.98 0.38
C GLN A 586 -22.82 -5.15 -0.35
N ALA A 587 -21.54 -5.42 -0.11
CA ALA A 587 -20.43 -4.76 -0.78
C ALA A 587 -20.40 -5.11 -2.28
N LYS A 588 -20.60 -6.39 -2.64
CA LYS A 588 -20.68 -6.88 -4.03
C LYS A 588 -21.75 -6.15 -4.85
N ASN A 589 -22.88 -5.79 -4.25
CA ASN A 589 -23.95 -5.04 -4.93
C ASN A 589 -23.54 -3.58 -5.26
N LYS A 590 -22.43 -3.10 -4.73
CA LYS A 590 -21.93 -1.72 -4.94
C LYS A 590 -20.63 -1.70 -5.75
N LYS A 591 -19.74 -2.66 -5.50
CA LYS A 591 -18.41 -2.77 -6.13
C LYS A 591 -18.05 -4.24 -6.28
N PRO A 592 -17.32 -4.64 -7.32
CA PRO A 592 -16.82 -6.00 -7.44
C PRO A 592 -16.05 -6.41 -6.16
N VAL A 593 -16.42 -7.56 -5.59
CA VAL A 593 -15.70 -8.18 -4.49
C VAL A 593 -15.08 -9.47 -4.97
N ILE A 594 -13.76 -9.55 -4.90
CA ILE A 594 -12.97 -10.72 -5.28
C ILE A 594 -12.43 -11.34 -4.01
N VAL A 595 -12.54 -12.65 -3.86
CA VAL A 595 -11.89 -13.38 -2.77
C VAL A 595 -10.56 -13.95 -3.25
N SER A 596 -9.51 -13.77 -2.45
CA SER A 596 -8.24 -14.48 -2.56
C SER A 596 -8.07 -15.33 -1.30
N MET A 597 -8.13 -16.64 -1.45
CA MET A 597 -7.93 -17.58 -0.36
C MET A 597 -6.42 -17.72 -0.07
N GLY A 598 -6.02 -17.64 1.20
CA GLY A 598 -4.66 -17.88 1.66
C GLY A 598 -4.44 -19.37 1.97
N ASP A 599 -3.66 -19.65 3.02
CA ASP A 599 -3.32 -21.02 3.40
C ASP A 599 -4.55 -21.87 3.77
N VAL A 600 -5.54 -21.25 4.42
CA VAL A 600 -6.78 -21.93 4.83
C VAL A 600 -7.98 -21.03 4.59
N ALA A 601 -8.98 -21.52 3.89
CA ALA A 601 -10.29 -20.87 3.74
C ALA A 601 -11.41 -21.90 3.85
N ALA A 602 -11.55 -22.46 5.06
CA ALA A 602 -12.40 -23.64 5.28
C ALA A 602 -13.60 -23.32 6.17
N SER A 603 -14.67 -24.13 6.06
CA SER A 603 -15.89 -24.01 6.88
C SER A 603 -16.48 -22.58 6.82
N GLY A 604 -16.51 -21.84 7.93
CA GLY A 604 -16.91 -20.42 7.95
C GLY A 604 -16.08 -19.55 7.04
N GLY A 605 -14.77 -19.84 6.86
CA GLY A 605 -13.91 -19.15 5.90
C GLY A 605 -14.34 -19.35 4.45
N TYR A 606 -14.80 -20.55 4.10
CA TYR A 606 -15.44 -20.82 2.81
C TYR A 606 -16.78 -20.10 2.70
N PHE A 607 -17.59 -20.12 3.76
CA PHE A 607 -18.90 -19.49 3.80
C PHE A 607 -18.85 -17.99 3.52
N ILE A 608 -17.92 -17.27 4.15
CA ILE A 608 -17.75 -15.81 3.90
C ILE A 608 -17.21 -15.51 2.51
N SER A 609 -16.57 -16.47 1.86
CA SER A 609 -16.02 -16.35 0.51
C SER A 609 -17.08 -16.56 -0.58
N ALA A 610 -18.09 -17.38 -0.30
CA ALA A 610 -19.09 -17.81 -1.27
C ALA A 610 -19.80 -16.66 -2.01
N PRO A 611 -20.20 -15.52 -1.37
CA PRO A 611 -20.92 -14.45 -2.06
C PRO A 611 -20.05 -13.57 -2.96
N ALA A 612 -18.75 -13.79 -3.05
CA ALA A 612 -17.86 -12.98 -3.88
C ALA A 612 -18.22 -13.02 -5.38
N SER A 613 -17.75 -12.05 -6.15
CA SER A 613 -17.91 -12.04 -7.62
C SER A 613 -17.04 -13.11 -8.28
N THR A 614 -15.87 -13.36 -7.70
CA THR A 614 -14.89 -14.36 -8.16
C THR A 614 -14.07 -14.80 -6.97
N ILE A 615 -13.72 -16.09 -6.93
CA ILE A 615 -12.91 -16.69 -5.89
C ILE A 615 -11.65 -17.25 -6.54
N TYR A 616 -10.48 -16.89 -5.99
CA TYR A 616 -9.19 -17.46 -6.32
C TYR A 616 -8.65 -18.24 -5.12
N ALA A 617 -8.06 -19.38 -5.38
CA ALA A 617 -7.35 -20.20 -4.42
C ALA A 617 -6.07 -20.73 -5.06
N ASP A 618 -5.00 -20.83 -4.27
CA ASP A 618 -3.79 -21.49 -4.70
C ASP A 618 -3.98 -23.01 -4.65
N ARG A 619 -3.12 -23.75 -5.33
CA ARG A 619 -3.21 -25.21 -5.40
C ARG A 619 -2.96 -25.87 -4.03
N LEU A 620 -2.23 -25.18 -3.14
CA LEU A 620 -1.92 -25.62 -1.78
C LEU A 620 -2.85 -24.99 -0.71
N THR A 621 -3.89 -24.27 -1.12
CA THR A 621 -4.91 -23.74 -0.22
C THR A 621 -5.78 -24.89 0.32
N LEU A 622 -5.91 -24.99 1.65
CA LEU A 622 -6.87 -25.87 2.29
C LEU A 622 -8.24 -25.17 2.35
N THR A 623 -9.22 -25.67 1.59
CA THR A 623 -10.54 -25.03 1.49
C THR A 623 -11.70 -26.05 1.59
N GLY A 624 -12.93 -25.55 1.42
CA GLY A 624 -14.15 -26.38 1.53
C GLY A 624 -14.54 -26.63 2.98
N SER A 625 -14.43 -27.87 3.45
CA SER A 625 -14.91 -28.30 4.78
C SER A 625 -16.36 -27.86 5.05
N ILE A 626 -17.23 -28.01 4.01
CA ILE A 626 -18.65 -27.65 4.06
C ILE A 626 -19.35 -28.62 5.01
N GLY A 627 -19.46 -28.22 6.26
CA GLY A 627 -20.04 -29.02 7.32
C GLY A 627 -20.09 -28.23 8.62
N VAL A 628 -20.92 -28.67 9.53
CA VAL A 628 -21.12 -28.03 10.82
C VAL A 628 -21.00 -29.04 11.94
N PHE A 629 -20.62 -28.57 13.13
CA PHE A 629 -20.70 -29.34 14.35
C PHE A 629 -21.21 -28.46 15.49
N LEU A 630 -21.85 -29.07 16.45
CA LEU A 630 -22.30 -28.48 17.71
C LEU A 630 -21.87 -29.35 18.84
N GLY A 631 -21.64 -28.78 20.00
CA GLY A 631 -21.30 -29.57 21.17
C GLY A 631 -21.03 -28.74 22.41
N LYS A 632 -20.82 -29.46 23.48
CA LYS A 632 -20.42 -28.94 24.79
C LYS A 632 -19.45 -29.89 25.46
N PHE A 633 -18.77 -29.41 26.48
CA PHE A 633 -18.03 -30.26 27.42
C PHE A 633 -18.91 -30.55 28.63
N ASN A 634 -19.10 -31.81 28.94
CA ASN A 634 -19.75 -32.26 30.16
C ASN A 634 -18.71 -32.38 31.27
N LEU A 635 -18.80 -31.51 32.25
CA LEU A 635 -17.89 -31.41 33.39
C LEU A 635 -18.39 -32.20 34.62
N GLY A 636 -19.49 -32.92 34.52
CA GLY A 636 -20.10 -33.59 35.65
C GLY A 636 -19.17 -34.60 36.34
N GLY A 637 -18.29 -35.27 35.57
CA GLY A 637 -17.26 -36.14 36.14
C GLY A 637 -16.16 -35.40 36.89
N LEU A 638 -15.76 -34.25 36.37
CA LEU A 638 -14.80 -33.35 37.04
C LEU A 638 -15.40 -32.79 38.34
N TYR A 639 -16.65 -32.35 38.31
CA TYR A 639 -17.36 -31.83 39.48
C TYR A 639 -17.41 -32.87 40.59
N ARG A 640 -17.78 -34.14 40.27
CA ARG A 640 -17.74 -35.25 41.24
C ARG A 640 -16.34 -35.47 41.84
N LYS A 641 -15.26 -35.33 41.04
CA LYS A 641 -13.89 -35.48 41.57
C LYS A 641 -13.47 -34.35 42.49
N LEU A 642 -14.06 -33.17 42.32
CA LEU A 642 -13.80 -31.98 43.13
C LEU A 642 -14.83 -31.82 44.29
N ASP A 643 -15.71 -32.81 44.48
CA ASP A 643 -16.84 -32.74 45.41
C ASP A 643 -17.73 -31.50 45.22
N LEU A 644 -17.86 -31.05 43.98
CA LEU A 644 -18.70 -29.95 43.59
C LEU A 644 -20.03 -30.45 43.07
N ARG A 645 -21.14 -29.86 43.51
CA ARG A 645 -22.49 -30.14 43.03
C ARG A 645 -23.07 -28.89 42.38
N LYS A 646 -23.74 -29.08 41.24
CA LYS A 646 -24.49 -28.03 40.53
C LYS A 646 -25.89 -28.55 40.26
N GLU A 647 -26.89 -27.80 40.64
CA GLU A 647 -28.29 -28.02 40.32
C GLU A 647 -28.78 -26.87 39.42
N VAL A 648 -29.68 -27.17 38.52
CA VAL A 648 -30.26 -26.20 37.59
C VAL A 648 -31.76 -26.37 37.61
N ASP A 649 -32.46 -25.42 38.20
CA ASP A 649 -33.89 -25.30 38.21
C ASP A 649 -34.40 -24.38 37.11
N GLY A 650 -35.55 -24.71 36.53
CA GLY A 650 -36.15 -23.89 35.47
C GLY A 650 -37.58 -24.30 35.17
N PHE A 651 -38.35 -23.38 34.56
CA PHE A 651 -39.76 -23.64 34.23
C PHE A 651 -39.97 -24.44 32.93
N GLY A 652 -38.97 -24.48 32.04
CA GLY A 652 -39.08 -25.22 30.78
C GLY A 652 -38.75 -26.71 30.94
N PRO A 653 -39.08 -27.54 29.92
CA PRO A 653 -38.80 -28.98 29.99
C PRO A 653 -37.30 -29.30 29.88
N TYR A 654 -36.44 -28.33 29.42
CA TYR A 654 -35.01 -28.54 29.18
C TYR A 654 -34.15 -27.47 29.84
N PRO A 655 -34.24 -27.23 31.16
CA PRO A 655 -33.52 -26.13 31.83
C PRO A 655 -32.00 -26.33 31.84
N GLY A 656 -31.51 -27.52 31.56
CA GLY A 656 -30.08 -27.85 31.51
C GLY A 656 -29.54 -28.16 30.14
N LEU A 657 -30.22 -27.75 29.04
CA LEU A 657 -29.81 -28.05 27.67
C LEU A 657 -28.39 -27.52 27.34
N ASP A 658 -28.08 -26.32 27.80
CA ASP A 658 -26.77 -25.63 27.61
C ASP A 658 -25.82 -25.85 28.81
N SER A 659 -26.26 -26.52 29.85
CA SER A 659 -25.44 -26.69 31.06
C SER A 659 -24.33 -27.72 30.90
N GLU A 660 -23.16 -27.37 31.40
CA GLU A 660 -21.93 -28.17 31.33
C GLU A 660 -21.86 -29.30 32.38
N HIS A 661 -22.75 -29.32 33.38
CA HIS A 661 -22.62 -30.25 34.50
C HIS A 661 -23.21 -31.65 34.24
N LYS A 662 -23.99 -31.79 33.15
CA LYS A 662 -24.61 -33.10 32.78
C LYS A 662 -24.56 -33.35 31.29
N ALA A 663 -24.65 -34.64 30.90
CA ALA A 663 -24.85 -35.04 29.53
C ALA A 663 -26.22 -34.63 28.99
N TRP A 664 -26.37 -34.49 27.67
CA TRP A 664 -27.68 -34.32 27.03
C TRP A 664 -28.54 -35.57 27.23
N THR A 665 -29.80 -35.37 27.57
CA THR A 665 -30.81 -36.42 27.44
C THR A 665 -31.04 -36.77 25.96
N GLN A 666 -31.78 -37.84 25.71
CA GLN A 666 -32.13 -38.22 24.33
C GLN A 666 -32.94 -37.12 23.62
N GLU A 667 -33.89 -36.47 24.33
CA GLU A 667 -34.69 -35.37 23.81
C GLU A 667 -33.84 -34.11 23.56
N GLU A 668 -33.00 -33.74 24.53
CA GLU A 668 -32.07 -32.62 24.39
C GLU A 668 -31.13 -32.82 23.18
N ARG A 669 -30.58 -34.03 23.03
CA ARG A 669 -29.77 -34.39 21.87
C ARG A 669 -30.54 -34.30 20.55
N ALA A 670 -31.81 -34.72 20.54
CA ALA A 670 -32.66 -34.60 19.35
C ALA A 670 -32.95 -33.12 18.96
N ILE A 671 -33.09 -32.22 19.95
CA ILE A 671 -33.20 -30.77 19.72
C ILE A 671 -31.93 -30.23 19.05
N MET A 672 -30.78 -30.58 19.62
CA MET A 672 -29.49 -30.12 19.08
C MET A 672 -29.23 -30.70 17.68
N GLN A 673 -29.63 -31.93 17.40
CA GLN A 673 -29.52 -32.56 16.09
C GLN A 673 -30.38 -31.86 15.04
N ARG A 674 -31.63 -31.47 15.40
CA ARG A 674 -32.48 -30.67 14.48
C ARG A 674 -31.83 -29.33 14.16
N ARG A 675 -31.27 -28.64 15.14
CA ARG A 675 -30.59 -27.35 14.95
C ARG A 675 -29.35 -27.50 14.07
N LEU A 676 -28.54 -28.55 14.30
CA LEU A 676 -27.40 -28.89 13.46
C LEU A 676 -27.79 -29.10 11.99
N ASN A 677 -28.85 -29.87 11.76
CA ASN A 677 -29.34 -30.12 10.41
C ASN A 677 -29.79 -28.82 9.72
N GLN A 678 -30.47 -27.92 10.41
CA GLN A 678 -30.87 -26.62 9.89
C GLN A 678 -29.65 -25.78 9.47
N TYR A 679 -28.61 -25.74 10.32
CA TYR A 679 -27.37 -25.00 9.95
C TYR A 679 -26.68 -25.61 8.73
N TYR A 680 -26.63 -26.95 8.66
CA TYR A 680 -26.03 -27.64 7.53
C TYR A 680 -26.79 -27.39 6.22
N GLU A 681 -28.10 -27.52 6.23
CA GLU A 681 -28.98 -27.25 5.10
C GLU A 681 -28.84 -25.78 4.64
N SER A 682 -28.84 -24.83 5.59
CA SER A 682 -28.62 -23.43 5.29
C SER A 682 -27.26 -23.20 4.63
N PHE A 683 -26.20 -23.86 5.09
CA PHE A 683 -24.88 -23.75 4.51
C PHE A 683 -24.85 -24.23 3.05
N ILE A 684 -25.38 -25.45 2.80
CA ILE A 684 -25.42 -26.01 1.44
C ILE A 684 -26.23 -25.14 0.52
N GLN A 685 -27.44 -24.74 0.95
CA GLN A 685 -28.33 -23.90 0.15
C GLN A 685 -27.67 -22.54 -0.17
N TYR A 686 -27.04 -21.93 0.82
CA TYR A 686 -26.33 -20.66 0.63
C TYR A 686 -25.24 -20.78 -0.42
N VAL A 687 -24.37 -21.78 -0.33
CA VAL A 687 -23.30 -22.02 -1.30
C VAL A 687 -23.85 -22.32 -2.69
N ALA A 688 -24.93 -23.08 -2.78
CA ALA A 688 -25.54 -23.44 -4.06
C ALA A 688 -26.23 -22.24 -4.77
N GLN A 689 -26.57 -21.17 -4.03
CA GLN A 689 -27.23 -19.97 -4.55
C GLN A 689 -26.23 -18.90 -5.02
N GLN A 690 -24.97 -18.99 -4.62
CA GLN A 690 -23.94 -18.02 -4.94
C GLN A 690 -23.20 -18.38 -6.24
#